data_087770a425afbe71d3b40a1cbf4412b8
#
_entry.id   087770a425afbe71d3b40a1cbf4412b8
#
_cell.length_a   1.000
_cell.length_b   1.000
_cell.length_c   1.000
_cell.angle_alpha   90.00
_cell.angle_beta   90.00
_cell.angle_gamma   90.00
#
_symmetry.space_group_name_H-M   'P 1'
#
loop_
_entity.id
_entity.type
_entity.pdbx_description
1 polymer ?
#
loop_
_entity_poly.entity_id
_entity_poly.type
_entity_poly.pdbx_seq_one_letter_code
_entity_poly.pdbx_strand_id
1 'polypeptide(L)'
;MSLFVGPPATTSLFQPPRRPGLGTVGKPIRLLANHFQVQIPKIDVYHYEVDIKPEKRPRRVNREVVDTMVRHFKMQIFGDRQPGYDGKRNMYTANPLPIGRERVDLEVTLPGEGKDQTFKVSIQWVSVVSLQLLLEALAGRLSEVPEDCVQALDVVTRHLPSMRYTPVGRSFFSPPEGYYHPLGGGREVWFGFHQSVRPAMWNMMLNIDVSATAFYRAQPVIEFMCEVLDIQNINEQTKPLTDSQRVKFTKEIRGLKVEVTHCGQMKRKYRVCNVTRRPASHQTFPLQLENGQAMECTVAQYFKQKYNLQLKYPHLPCLQVGQEQKHTYLPLEVCNIVAGQRCIKKLTDNQTSTMIKATARSAPDRQEEISRLNKTVATPNQGVWDMRGKQFYAGIEIKVWAVACFAPQKQCREEKCIPNETCLINDSLQNICVQVKNVVKTSPQTLSNLCLKINAKLGGINNVLVPHQRPSVFQQPVIFLGADVTHPPAGDGKKPSIAAVVGSMDGHPSRYCATVRVQTSRQETSQELLFSQEVIQDLSNMVRELLIQFYKSTRFKPTRIIYYRGGVSEGQMKQVAWPELIAIRKACISLEEDYRPGITYLVVQKRHHTRLFCADRSERVGKSGNVPAGTTVDSTITHPSEFDFYLCSHAGIQGTSRPSHYHVLWDDNCFSADELQLLTYQLCHTYVRCTRSVSIPAPAYYARLVAFRARYHLVDKDHDSAEGSHVSGQSNGRDPLALAKAVQVHHDTQHTMYFA
;
A
#
# COMPACT_ATOMS: atom_id res chain seq x y z
N MET A 1 -7.44 39.06 -17.45
CA MET A 1 -8.43 38.03 -17.86
C MET A 1 -7.69 36.72 -18.08
N SER A 2 -7.64 35.87 -17.06
CA SER A 2 -7.06 34.53 -17.18
C SER A 2 -8.20 33.54 -17.44
N LEU A 3 -8.17 32.95 -18.61
CA LEU A 3 -9.09 31.87 -19.01
C LEU A 3 -8.80 30.64 -18.17
N PHE A 4 -9.64 30.35 -17.20
CA PHE A 4 -9.75 29.04 -16.59
C PHE A 4 -10.27 28.05 -17.66
N VAL A 5 -9.37 27.30 -18.24
CA VAL A 5 -9.74 26.11 -19.03
C VAL A 5 -9.98 24.99 -18.01
N GLY A 6 -11.21 24.62 -17.79
CA GLY A 6 -11.59 23.40 -17.05
C GLY A 6 -10.98 22.15 -17.71
N PRO A 7 -10.92 20.99 -17.02
CA PRO A 7 -10.34 19.78 -17.59
C PRO A 7 -11.08 19.47 -18.91
N PRO A 8 -10.32 19.16 -19.97
CA PRO A 8 -10.94 18.96 -21.27
C PRO A 8 -11.90 17.77 -21.24
N ALA A 9 -13.05 17.94 -21.83
CA ALA A 9 -14.12 16.92 -22.01
C ALA A 9 -13.67 15.65 -22.77
N THR A 10 -12.37 15.48 -23.01
CA THR A 10 -11.74 14.38 -23.76
C THR A 10 -11.54 13.09 -22.97
N THR A 11 -11.71 13.09 -21.65
CA THR A 11 -11.66 11.83 -20.85
C THR A 11 -12.85 10.91 -21.14
N SER A 12 -13.95 11.43 -21.70
CA SER A 12 -15.11 10.63 -22.11
C SER A 12 -14.86 9.78 -23.37
N LEU A 13 -13.79 10.06 -24.13
CA LEU A 13 -13.42 9.34 -25.36
C LEU A 13 -12.41 8.20 -25.13
N PHE A 14 -11.78 8.13 -23.95
CA PHE A 14 -10.82 7.06 -23.62
C PHE A 14 -11.55 5.82 -23.17
N GLN A 15 -11.62 4.83 -24.03
CA GLN A 15 -12.20 3.51 -23.72
C GLN A 15 -11.11 2.44 -23.77
N PRO A 16 -10.95 1.61 -22.72
CA PRO A 16 -10.09 0.45 -22.74
C PRO A 16 -10.48 -0.50 -23.87
N PRO A 17 -9.53 -1.26 -24.44
CA PRO A 17 -9.82 -2.21 -25.50
C PRO A 17 -10.73 -3.33 -25.00
N ARG A 18 -11.64 -3.76 -25.85
CA ARG A 18 -12.44 -4.96 -25.60
C ARG A 18 -11.55 -6.19 -25.61
N ARG A 19 -11.92 -7.18 -24.80
CA ARG A 19 -11.23 -8.47 -24.80
C ARG A 19 -11.28 -9.12 -26.19
N PRO A 20 -10.12 -9.48 -26.79
CA PRO A 20 -10.07 -10.07 -28.13
C PRO A 20 -10.58 -11.51 -28.17
N GLY A 21 -10.77 -12.14 -27.03
CA GLY A 21 -11.19 -13.52 -26.84
C GLY A 21 -10.69 -14.07 -25.51
N LEU A 22 -10.96 -15.33 -25.23
CA LEU A 22 -10.39 -16.06 -24.10
C LEU A 22 -9.12 -16.79 -24.56
N GLY A 23 -8.19 -17.02 -23.63
CA GLY A 23 -7.02 -17.85 -23.89
C GLY A 23 -7.41 -19.30 -24.17
N THR A 24 -6.76 -19.90 -25.13
CA THR A 24 -7.01 -21.27 -25.59
C THR A 24 -5.81 -22.19 -25.42
N VAL A 25 -4.62 -21.60 -25.25
CA VAL A 25 -3.35 -22.33 -25.14
C VAL A 25 -3.09 -22.78 -23.71
N GLY A 26 -2.66 -24.02 -23.54
CA GLY A 26 -2.29 -24.59 -22.25
C GLY A 26 -3.21 -25.71 -21.77
N LYS A 27 -2.97 -26.20 -20.56
CA LYS A 27 -3.78 -27.24 -19.93
C LYS A 27 -4.94 -26.61 -19.15
N PRO A 28 -6.21 -26.89 -19.48
CA PRO A 28 -7.35 -26.41 -18.71
C PRO A 28 -7.34 -27.03 -17.31
N ILE A 29 -7.62 -26.20 -16.33
CA ILE A 29 -7.68 -26.58 -14.90
C ILE A 29 -8.92 -25.99 -14.25
N ARG A 30 -9.47 -26.78 -13.31
CA ARG A 30 -10.65 -26.36 -12.54
C ARG A 30 -10.18 -25.56 -11.32
N LEU A 31 -10.52 -24.27 -11.33
CA LEU A 31 -10.21 -23.35 -10.24
C LEU A 31 -11.48 -22.89 -9.54
N LEU A 32 -11.30 -22.45 -8.31
CA LEU A 32 -12.25 -21.62 -7.60
C LEU A 32 -11.58 -20.34 -7.19
N ALA A 33 -12.36 -19.29 -7.23
CA ALA A 33 -12.01 -17.99 -6.70
C ALA A 33 -12.87 -17.67 -5.47
N ASN A 34 -12.37 -16.85 -4.59
CA ASN A 34 -13.11 -16.32 -3.46
C ASN A 34 -14.08 -15.20 -3.86
N HIS A 35 -14.83 -15.45 -4.92
CA HIS A 35 -15.87 -14.59 -5.47
C HIS A 35 -17.22 -15.31 -5.37
N PHE A 36 -18.23 -14.63 -4.87
CA PHE A 36 -19.56 -15.17 -4.63
C PHE A 36 -20.59 -14.39 -5.43
N GLN A 37 -21.45 -15.06 -6.13
CA GLN A 37 -22.48 -14.41 -6.94
C GLN A 37 -23.45 -13.62 -6.05
N VAL A 38 -23.76 -12.39 -6.46
CA VAL A 38 -24.74 -11.51 -5.82
C VAL A 38 -25.95 -11.40 -6.72
N GLN A 39 -27.12 -11.67 -6.18
CA GLN A 39 -28.38 -11.41 -6.86
C GLN A 39 -28.72 -9.92 -6.73
N ILE A 40 -28.86 -9.25 -7.86
CA ILE A 40 -29.21 -7.83 -7.90
C ILE A 40 -30.72 -7.70 -8.11
N PRO A 41 -31.44 -6.98 -7.24
CA PRO A 41 -32.84 -6.69 -7.44
C PRO A 41 -33.03 -5.72 -8.61
N LYS A 42 -34.15 -5.86 -9.34
CA LYS A 42 -34.54 -4.95 -10.42
C LYS A 42 -35.28 -3.74 -9.85
N ILE A 43 -34.58 -2.92 -9.12
CA ILE A 43 -35.10 -1.71 -8.47
C ILE A 43 -34.18 -0.51 -8.74
N ASP A 44 -34.74 0.65 -8.53
CA ASP A 44 -34.00 1.89 -8.45
C ASP A 44 -33.53 2.12 -7.00
N VAL A 45 -32.35 2.74 -6.86
CA VAL A 45 -31.77 3.14 -5.58
C VAL A 45 -31.63 4.65 -5.60
N TYR A 46 -32.02 5.31 -4.51
CA TYR A 46 -32.05 6.76 -4.40
C TYR A 46 -30.80 7.24 -3.67
N HIS A 47 -30.03 8.10 -4.34
CA HIS A 47 -28.79 8.66 -3.82
C HIS A 47 -29.02 10.03 -3.19
N TYR A 48 -28.56 10.19 -1.96
CA TYR A 48 -28.59 11.44 -1.20
C TYR A 48 -27.17 11.82 -0.76
N GLU A 49 -26.87 13.11 -0.80
CA GLU A 49 -25.69 13.66 -0.16
C GLU A 49 -26.00 14.04 1.30
N VAL A 50 -25.09 13.67 2.22
CA VAL A 50 -25.19 13.98 3.65
C VAL A 50 -24.00 14.82 4.04
N ASP A 51 -24.25 16.04 4.50
CA ASP A 51 -23.22 16.94 5.06
C ASP A 51 -23.40 17.08 6.57
N ILE A 52 -22.34 16.88 7.33
CA ILE A 52 -22.36 16.91 8.80
C ILE A 52 -21.42 18.01 9.31
N LYS A 53 -21.97 18.97 10.03
CA LYS A 53 -21.21 20.04 10.67
C LYS A 53 -21.13 19.86 12.18
N PRO A 54 -19.94 20.18 12.79
CA PRO A 54 -18.70 20.67 12.18
C PRO A 54 -17.95 19.60 11.39
N GLU A 55 -17.20 20.03 10.37
CA GLU A 55 -16.44 19.17 9.46
C GLU A 55 -15.22 18.46 10.12
N LYS A 56 -14.54 17.57 9.35
CA LYS A 56 -13.27 16.88 9.72
C LYS A 56 -13.39 15.91 10.91
N ARG A 57 -14.40 15.05 10.88
CA ARG A 57 -14.60 14.01 11.88
C ARG A 57 -14.24 12.60 11.38
N PRO A 58 -13.93 11.67 12.32
CA PRO A 58 -13.75 10.26 11.98
C PRO A 58 -15.06 9.67 11.41
N ARG A 59 -14.94 8.86 10.36
CA ARG A 59 -16.09 8.18 9.72
C ARG A 59 -16.98 7.39 10.70
N ARG A 60 -16.41 6.89 11.79
CA ARG A 60 -17.16 6.20 12.84
C ARG A 60 -18.18 7.14 13.50
N VAL A 61 -17.76 8.35 13.85
CA VAL A 61 -18.64 9.37 14.46
C VAL A 61 -19.74 9.76 13.46
N ASN A 62 -19.38 9.98 12.19
CA ASN A 62 -20.38 10.29 11.16
C ASN A 62 -21.44 9.19 11.03
N ARG A 63 -21.05 7.91 11.09
CA ARG A 63 -22.01 6.79 11.05
C ARG A 63 -22.91 6.77 12.28
N GLU A 64 -22.35 7.04 13.45
CA GLU A 64 -23.09 7.11 14.70
C GLU A 64 -24.11 8.27 14.67
N VAL A 65 -23.73 9.43 14.12
CA VAL A 65 -24.61 10.56 13.90
C VAL A 65 -25.77 10.20 12.96
N VAL A 66 -25.45 9.58 11.81
CA VAL A 66 -26.47 9.17 10.82
C VAL A 66 -27.37 8.07 11.37
N ASP A 67 -26.85 7.08 12.08
CA ASP A 67 -27.65 6.04 12.70
C ASP A 67 -28.63 6.61 13.76
N THR A 68 -28.15 7.56 14.58
CA THR A 68 -28.99 8.28 15.55
C THR A 68 -30.03 9.14 14.85
N MET A 69 -29.67 9.83 13.75
CA MET A 69 -30.59 10.59 12.92
C MET A 69 -31.71 9.70 12.35
N VAL A 70 -31.37 8.56 11.78
CA VAL A 70 -32.35 7.61 11.21
C VAL A 70 -33.34 7.12 12.29
N ARG A 71 -32.84 6.84 13.49
CA ARG A 71 -33.71 6.44 14.63
C ARG A 71 -34.59 7.59 15.13
N HIS A 72 -34.04 8.80 15.23
CA HIS A 72 -34.75 9.97 15.80
C HIS A 72 -35.84 10.47 14.86
N PHE A 73 -35.51 10.54 13.55
CA PHE A 73 -36.44 11.02 12.52
C PHE A 73 -37.15 9.87 11.77
N LYS A 74 -37.27 8.69 12.41
CA LYS A 74 -37.89 7.51 11.81
C LYS A 74 -39.30 7.80 11.28
N MET A 75 -40.15 8.38 12.11
CA MET A 75 -41.57 8.61 11.78
C MET A 75 -41.75 9.72 10.74
N GLN A 76 -40.85 10.69 10.69
CA GLN A 76 -41.03 11.90 9.87
C GLN A 76 -40.38 11.75 8.47
N ILE A 77 -39.23 11.08 8.39
CA ILE A 77 -38.42 11.06 7.17
C ILE A 77 -38.13 9.64 6.70
N PHE A 78 -37.68 8.76 7.58
CA PHE A 78 -37.16 7.47 7.16
C PHE A 78 -38.18 6.35 7.10
N GLY A 79 -39.22 6.36 7.94
CA GLY A 79 -40.18 5.24 8.04
C GLY A 79 -39.42 3.95 8.39
N ASP A 80 -39.69 2.88 7.64
CA ASP A 80 -38.99 1.61 7.76
C ASP A 80 -37.74 1.51 6.82
N ARG A 81 -37.35 2.61 6.18
CA ARG A 81 -36.20 2.66 5.29
C ARG A 81 -34.89 2.65 6.09
N GLN A 82 -34.03 1.68 5.80
CA GLN A 82 -32.70 1.59 6.37
C GLN A 82 -31.68 2.07 5.33
N PRO A 83 -31.13 3.29 5.45
CA PRO A 83 -30.19 3.81 4.49
C PRO A 83 -28.83 3.14 4.62
N GLY A 84 -28.17 2.89 3.48
CA GLY A 84 -26.76 2.57 3.42
C GLY A 84 -25.92 3.86 3.37
N TYR A 85 -24.95 4.04 4.29
CA TYR A 85 -24.13 5.25 4.38
C TYR A 85 -22.63 4.93 4.37
N ASP A 86 -21.84 5.67 3.57
CA ASP A 86 -20.39 5.44 3.39
C ASP A 86 -19.53 5.98 4.56
N GLY A 87 -20.12 6.74 5.48
CA GLY A 87 -19.42 7.40 6.57
C GLY A 87 -18.77 8.73 6.19
N LYS A 88 -19.02 9.24 4.96
CA LYS A 88 -18.56 10.54 4.48
C LYS A 88 -19.71 11.43 4.04
N ARG A 89 -20.22 11.20 2.83
CA ARG A 89 -21.25 12.02 2.18
C ARG A 89 -22.35 11.24 1.48
N ASN A 90 -22.12 10.00 1.04
CA ASN A 90 -23.07 9.27 0.21
C ASN A 90 -23.98 8.38 1.03
N MET A 91 -25.29 8.59 0.89
CA MET A 91 -26.34 7.81 1.49
C MET A 91 -27.29 7.27 0.40
N TYR A 92 -27.66 6.00 0.52
CA TYR A 92 -28.52 5.31 -0.45
C TYR A 92 -29.72 4.69 0.25
N THR A 93 -30.91 4.80 -0.38
CA THR A 93 -32.15 4.19 0.10
C THR A 93 -32.83 3.42 -1.03
N ALA A 94 -33.55 2.36 -0.69
CA ALA A 94 -34.34 1.56 -1.68
C ALA A 94 -35.57 2.26 -2.17
N ASN A 95 -36.12 3.21 -1.42
CA ASN A 95 -37.28 4.01 -1.77
C ASN A 95 -36.99 5.49 -1.53
N PRO A 96 -37.63 6.42 -2.24
CA PRO A 96 -37.39 7.84 -2.07
C PRO A 96 -37.79 8.30 -0.67
N LEU A 97 -36.98 9.23 -0.12
CA LEU A 97 -37.34 9.92 1.11
C LEU A 97 -38.39 10.98 0.83
N PRO A 98 -39.33 11.28 1.77
CA PRO A 98 -40.41 12.24 1.59
C PRO A 98 -39.93 13.71 1.66
N ILE A 99 -38.71 13.99 1.30
CA ILE A 99 -38.10 15.33 1.28
C ILE A 99 -38.04 15.92 -0.15
N GLY A 100 -38.42 15.16 -1.15
CA GLY A 100 -38.31 15.61 -2.55
C GLY A 100 -36.90 15.89 -2.99
N ARG A 101 -36.69 17.00 -3.71
CA ARG A 101 -35.36 17.48 -4.17
C ARG A 101 -34.79 18.58 -3.28
N GLU A 102 -35.51 19.00 -2.26
CA GLU A 102 -35.08 20.04 -1.36
C GLU A 102 -34.00 19.56 -0.38
N ARG A 103 -33.22 20.52 0.12
CA ARG A 103 -32.26 20.29 1.19
C ARG A 103 -32.99 20.36 2.53
N VAL A 104 -32.82 19.34 3.35
CA VAL A 104 -33.36 19.29 4.70
C VAL A 104 -32.20 19.35 5.71
N ASP A 105 -32.29 20.28 6.65
CA ASP A 105 -31.34 20.43 7.74
C ASP A 105 -31.95 19.87 9.04
N LEU A 106 -31.22 18.97 9.69
CA LEU A 106 -31.64 18.28 10.92
C LEU A 106 -30.59 18.51 12.03
N GLU A 107 -31.05 18.58 13.26
CA GLU A 107 -30.18 18.58 14.42
C GLU A 107 -30.14 17.21 15.09
N VAL A 108 -28.94 16.68 15.32
CA VAL A 108 -28.72 15.37 15.94
C VAL A 108 -27.80 15.54 17.14
N THR A 109 -28.28 15.12 18.30
CA THR A 109 -27.48 15.16 19.54
C THR A 109 -27.01 13.75 19.88
N LEU A 110 -25.70 13.60 20.03
CA LEU A 110 -25.07 12.40 20.59
C LEU A 110 -24.72 12.62 22.05
N PRO A 111 -24.99 11.65 22.92
CA PRO A 111 -24.54 11.73 24.31
C PRO A 111 -23.00 11.76 24.34
N GLY A 112 -22.44 12.75 25.00
CA GLY A 112 -21.00 12.96 25.14
C GLY A 112 -20.50 12.55 26.52
N GLU A 113 -19.20 12.21 26.61
CA GLU A 113 -18.53 11.96 27.90
C GLU A 113 -18.40 13.31 28.69
N GLY A 114 -19.51 13.80 29.29
CA GLY A 114 -19.59 15.00 30.13
C GLY A 114 -20.34 16.20 29.52
N LYS A 115 -20.58 16.27 28.24
CA LYS A 115 -21.48 17.22 27.55
C LYS A 115 -21.96 16.62 26.25
N ASP A 116 -23.24 16.70 26.02
CA ASP A 116 -23.83 16.27 24.75
C ASP A 116 -23.29 17.07 23.56
N GLN A 117 -23.12 16.38 22.43
CA GLN A 117 -22.60 16.99 21.21
C GLN A 117 -23.72 17.06 20.16
N THR A 118 -24.07 18.28 19.80
CA THR A 118 -25.07 18.54 18.77
C THR A 118 -24.40 18.73 17.40
N PHE A 119 -24.97 18.09 16.39
CA PHE A 119 -24.53 18.10 15.01
C PHE A 119 -25.63 18.63 14.12
N LYS A 120 -25.29 19.49 13.18
CA LYS A 120 -26.17 19.87 12.10
C LYS A 120 -25.94 18.93 10.92
N VAL A 121 -26.96 18.19 10.51
CA VAL A 121 -26.92 17.23 9.41
C VAL A 121 -27.82 17.72 8.29
N SER A 122 -27.28 17.92 7.11
CA SER A 122 -28.03 18.31 5.93
C SER A 122 -28.15 17.12 4.99
N ILE A 123 -29.34 16.84 4.51
CA ILE A 123 -29.62 15.79 3.51
C ILE A 123 -30.13 16.46 2.25
N GLN A 124 -29.57 16.09 1.10
CA GLN A 124 -29.96 16.59 -0.20
C GLN A 124 -30.05 15.44 -1.21
N TRP A 125 -31.12 15.43 -2.01
CA TRP A 125 -31.27 14.50 -3.12
C TRP A 125 -30.22 14.76 -4.20
N VAL A 126 -29.64 13.69 -4.77
CA VAL A 126 -28.62 13.78 -5.83
C VAL A 126 -29.14 13.17 -7.13
N SER A 127 -29.47 11.88 -7.12
CA SER A 127 -29.84 11.14 -8.33
C SER A 127 -30.60 9.85 -8.01
N VAL A 128 -31.17 9.27 -9.06
CA VAL A 128 -31.66 7.90 -9.06
C VAL A 128 -30.61 7.01 -9.72
N VAL A 129 -30.27 5.91 -9.07
CA VAL A 129 -29.31 4.90 -9.54
C VAL A 129 -30.10 3.66 -9.93
N SER A 130 -30.23 3.40 -11.24
CA SER A 130 -31.00 2.27 -11.74
C SER A 130 -30.17 0.99 -11.79
N LEU A 131 -30.45 0.05 -10.89
CA LEU A 131 -29.80 -1.26 -10.90
C LEU A 131 -30.19 -2.11 -12.13
N GLN A 132 -31.26 -1.76 -12.83
CA GLN A 132 -31.62 -2.37 -14.11
C GLN A 132 -30.56 -2.10 -15.19
N LEU A 133 -30.01 -0.87 -15.26
CA LEU A 133 -28.91 -0.53 -16.18
C LEU A 133 -27.66 -1.36 -15.91
N LEU A 134 -27.37 -1.65 -14.64
CA LEU A 134 -26.26 -2.53 -14.28
C LEU A 134 -26.49 -3.96 -14.81
N LEU A 135 -27.70 -4.49 -14.67
CA LEU A 135 -28.04 -5.81 -15.23
C LEU A 135 -27.93 -5.85 -16.75
N GLU A 136 -28.26 -4.77 -17.43
CA GLU A 136 -28.12 -4.63 -18.88
C GLU A 136 -26.67 -4.56 -19.33
N ALA A 137 -25.82 -3.84 -18.55
CA ALA A 137 -24.39 -3.80 -18.78
C ALA A 137 -23.74 -5.18 -18.59
N LEU A 138 -24.11 -5.89 -17.53
CA LEU A 138 -23.64 -7.27 -17.28
C LEU A 138 -24.12 -8.26 -18.37
N ALA A 139 -25.28 -8.03 -18.97
CA ALA A 139 -25.78 -8.80 -20.10
C ALA A 139 -25.15 -8.42 -21.46
N GLY A 140 -24.18 -7.50 -21.46
CA GLY A 140 -23.47 -7.03 -22.66
C GLY A 140 -24.28 -6.08 -23.56
N ARG A 141 -25.45 -5.59 -23.09
CA ARG A 141 -26.30 -4.64 -23.83
C ARG A 141 -25.83 -3.19 -23.71
N LEU A 142 -25.00 -2.87 -22.74
CA LEU A 142 -24.35 -1.57 -22.59
C LEU A 142 -22.83 -1.71 -22.76
N SER A 143 -22.20 -0.68 -23.28
CA SER A 143 -20.75 -0.66 -23.53
C SER A 143 -19.92 -0.52 -22.27
N GLU A 144 -20.46 0.10 -21.24
CA GLU A 144 -19.78 0.35 -19.97
C GLU A 144 -20.63 -0.09 -18.77
N VAL A 145 -19.94 -0.50 -17.71
CA VAL A 145 -20.57 -0.81 -16.42
C VAL A 145 -20.80 0.50 -15.67
N PRO A 146 -22.06 0.82 -15.23
CA PRO A 146 -22.36 2.03 -14.48
C PRO A 146 -21.62 2.03 -13.12
N GLU A 147 -20.64 2.91 -12.94
CA GLU A 147 -19.83 2.98 -11.70
C GLU A 147 -20.64 3.38 -10.47
N ASP A 148 -21.65 4.24 -10.64
CA ASP A 148 -22.56 4.68 -9.58
C ASP A 148 -23.37 3.51 -9.00
N CYS A 149 -23.81 2.56 -9.84
CA CYS A 149 -24.46 1.34 -9.41
C CYS A 149 -23.54 0.44 -8.57
N VAL A 150 -22.31 0.26 -9.02
CA VAL A 150 -21.29 -0.52 -8.28
C VAL A 150 -20.96 0.16 -6.95
N GLN A 151 -20.83 1.48 -6.94
CA GLN A 151 -20.60 2.26 -5.72
C GLN A 151 -21.76 2.14 -4.74
N ALA A 152 -23.02 2.25 -5.21
CA ALA A 152 -24.21 2.11 -4.38
C ALA A 152 -24.25 0.73 -3.70
N LEU A 153 -24.02 -0.34 -4.47
CA LEU A 153 -23.97 -1.71 -3.94
C LEU A 153 -22.84 -1.91 -2.94
N ASP A 154 -21.63 -1.38 -3.21
CA ASP A 154 -20.48 -1.47 -2.28
C ASP A 154 -20.76 -0.74 -0.96
N VAL A 155 -21.43 0.42 -0.99
CA VAL A 155 -21.81 1.18 0.21
C VAL A 155 -22.88 0.43 1.02
N VAL A 156 -23.93 -0.02 0.37
CA VAL A 156 -25.07 -0.72 1.03
C VAL A 156 -24.58 -2.02 1.68
N THR A 157 -23.82 -2.85 0.97
CA THR A 157 -23.34 -4.13 1.50
C THR A 157 -22.34 -3.97 2.65
N ARG A 158 -21.63 -2.84 2.72
CA ARG A 158 -20.62 -2.56 3.75
C ARG A 158 -21.17 -1.80 4.95
N HIS A 159 -22.39 -1.29 4.89
CA HIS A 159 -22.97 -0.48 5.97
C HIS A 159 -23.02 -1.23 7.29
N LEU A 160 -23.69 -2.38 7.34
CA LEU A 160 -23.83 -3.19 8.57
C LEU A 160 -22.48 -3.70 9.12
N PRO A 161 -21.57 -4.26 8.31
CA PRO A 161 -20.22 -4.58 8.79
C PRO A 161 -19.48 -3.39 9.39
N SER A 162 -19.64 -2.19 8.81
CA SER A 162 -19.01 -0.97 9.31
C SER A 162 -19.52 -0.52 10.69
N MET A 163 -20.73 -0.94 11.07
CA MET A 163 -21.31 -0.65 12.39
C MET A 163 -20.85 -1.66 13.46
N ARG A 164 -20.65 -2.93 13.07
CA ARG A 164 -20.31 -4.04 13.99
C ARG A 164 -18.84 -4.20 14.25
N TYR A 165 -17.99 -3.95 13.24
CA TYR A 165 -16.54 -4.18 13.25
C TYR A 165 -15.77 -2.87 13.15
N THR A 166 -14.46 -2.92 13.42
CA THR A 166 -13.54 -1.79 13.19
C THR A 166 -13.13 -1.74 11.72
N PRO A 167 -13.63 -0.77 10.93
CA PRO A 167 -13.33 -0.69 9.50
C PRO A 167 -11.95 -0.08 9.26
N VAL A 168 -11.16 -0.71 8.40
CA VAL A 168 -9.89 -0.19 7.88
C VAL A 168 -9.88 -0.37 6.37
N GLY A 169 -10.09 0.69 5.62
CA GLY A 169 -10.30 0.63 4.18
C GLY A 169 -11.56 -0.19 3.84
N ARG A 170 -11.39 -1.26 3.06
CA ARG A 170 -12.45 -2.22 2.72
C ARG A 170 -12.41 -3.50 3.57
N SER A 171 -11.63 -3.52 4.64
CA SER A 171 -11.57 -4.65 5.57
C SER A 171 -12.16 -4.29 6.92
N PHE A 172 -12.64 -5.30 7.63
CA PHE A 172 -13.34 -5.20 8.90
C PHE A 172 -12.64 -6.10 9.91
N PHE A 173 -12.32 -5.56 11.08
CA PHE A 173 -11.55 -6.25 12.12
C PHE A 173 -12.31 -6.27 13.44
N SER A 174 -12.17 -7.37 14.18
CA SER A 174 -12.64 -7.51 15.56
C SER A 174 -11.47 -7.63 16.52
N PRO A 175 -11.63 -7.14 17.78
CA PRO A 175 -10.67 -7.47 18.83
C PRO A 175 -10.61 -8.99 19.02
N PRO A 176 -9.44 -9.55 19.40
CA PRO A 176 -9.31 -10.97 19.63
C PRO A 176 -10.17 -11.41 20.82
N GLU A 177 -10.91 -12.49 20.64
CA GLU A 177 -11.67 -13.17 21.68
C GLU A 177 -10.87 -14.39 22.15
N GLY A 178 -10.54 -14.46 23.43
CA GLY A 178 -9.74 -15.52 24.02
C GLY A 178 -8.23 -15.35 23.77
N TYR A 179 -7.61 -16.21 22.95
CA TYR A 179 -6.18 -16.14 22.68
C TYR A 179 -5.83 -15.00 21.73
N TYR A 180 -4.87 -14.17 22.10
CA TYR A 180 -4.35 -13.08 21.27
C TYR A 180 -2.93 -13.38 20.78
N HIS A 181 -2.57 -12.80 19.63
CA HIS A 181 -1.24 -12.95 19.02
C HIS A 181 -0.41 -11.67 19.28
N PRO A 182 0.42 -11.64 20.35
CA PRO A 182 1.26 -10.50 20.66
C PRO A 182 2.38 -10.35 19.62
N LEU A 183 2.61 -9.11 19.19
CA LEU A 183 3.72 -8.74 18.30
C LEU A 183 4.91 -8.14 19.07
N GLY A 184 4.72 -7.85 20.36
CA GLY A 184 5.65 -7.09 21.19
C GLY A 184 5.55 -5.58 20.97
N GLY A 185 6.07 -4.81 21.93
CA GLY A 185 6.02 -3.35 21.92
C GLY A 185 4.58 -2.79 21.94
N GLY A 186 3.69 -3.42 22.70
CA GLY A 186 2.29 -3.01 22.88
C GLY A 186 1.41 -3.23 21.67
N ARG A 187 1.76 -4.16 20.77
CA ARG A 187 1.04 -4.45 19.52
C ARG A 187 0.55 -5.89 19.50
N GLU A 188 -0.59 -6.09 18.86
CA GLU A 188 -1.23 -7.40 18.68
C GLU A 188 -1.82 -7.54 17.27
N VAL A 189 -2.07 -8.77 16.83
CA VAL A 189 -2.72 -9.07 15.54
C VAL A 189 -4.23 -9.12 15.74
N TRP A 190 -4.95 -8.32 14.94
CA TRP A 190 -6.40 -8.45 14.80
C TRP A 190 -6.73 -9.15 13.49
N PHE A 191 -7.61 -10.12 13.56
CA PHE A 191 -8.16 -10.81 12.41
C PHE A 191 -9.48 -10.20 11.98
N GLY A 192 -9.80 -10.42 10.72
CA GLY A 192 -11.01 -9.90 10.12
C GLY A 192 -11.16 -10.35 8.68
N PHE A 193 -12.00 -9.68 7.92
CA PHE A 193 -12.26 -10.00 6.52
C PHE A 193 -12.28 -8.76 5.64
N HIS A 194 -11.93 -8.96 4.38
CA HIS A 194 -12.11 -7.98 3.31
C HIS A 194 -13.41 -8.28 2.58
N GLN A 195 -14.12 -7.24 2.16
CA GLN A 195 -15.33 -7.34 1.37
C GLN A 195 -15.36 -6.24 0.32
N SER A 196 -15.65 -6.62 -0.94
CA SER A 196 -15.90 -5.67 -2.02
C SER A 196 -16.81 -6.27 -3.09
N VAL A 197 -17.71 -5.46 -3.63
CA VAL A 197 -18.57 -5.84 -4.76
C VAL A 197 -17.82 -5.52 -6.05
N ARG A 198 -17.89 -6.44 -7.03
CA ARG A 198 -17.17 -6.32 -8.30
C ARG A 198 -18.05 -6.81 -9.47
N PRO A 199 -18.09 -6.07 -10.58
CA PRO A 199 -18.63 -6.58 -11.82
C PRO A 199 -17.73 -7.70 -12.35
N ALA A 200 -18.35 -8.77 -12.84
CA ALA A 200 -17.68 -9.89 -13.45
C ALA A 200 -18.47 -10.34 -14.69
N MET A 201 -17.93 -11.26 -15.48
CA MET A 201 -18.62 -11.74 -16.66
C MET A 201 -19.99 -12.30 -16.30
N TRP A 202 -21.04 -11.65 -16.81
CA TRP A 202 -22.47 -12.01 -16.69
C TRP A 202 -23.09 -11.83 -15.30
N ASN A 203 -22.30 -11.51 -14.25
CA ASN A 203 -22.82 -11.42 -12.88
C ASN A 203 -22.07 -10.37 -12.05
N MET A 204 -22.75 -9.88 -11.00
CA MET A 204 -22.03 -9.20 -9.89
C MET A 204 -21.51 -10.22 -8.90
N MET A 205 -20.28 -10.00 -8.46
CA MET A 205 -19.60 -10.86 -7.50
C MET A 205 -19.24 -10.10 -6.22
N LEU A 206 -19.35 -10.78 -5.09
CA LEU A 206 -18.84 -10.34 -3.80
C LEU A 206 -17.49 -11.03 -3.57
N ASN A 207 -16.41 -10.26 -3.57
CA ASN A 207 -15.09 -10.75 -3.22
C ASN A 207 -14.91 -10.70 -1.71
N ILE A 208 -14.70 -11.85 -1.07
CA ILE A 208 -14.46 -12.00 0.37
C ILE A 208 -13.11 -12.66 0.58
N ASP A 209 -12.27 -12.08 1.45
CA ASP A 209 -10.98 -12.65 1.80
C ASP A 209 -10.70 -12.44 3.29
N VAL A 210 -9.97 -13.36 3.92
CA VAL A 210 -9.49 -13.19 5.30
C VAL A 210 -8.40 -12.12 5.33
N SER A 211 -8.44 -11.29 6.33
CA SER A 211 -7.52 -10.17 6.52
C SER A 211 -6.97 -10.14 7.94
N ALA A 212 -5.75 -9.66 8.10
CA ALA A 212 -5.14 -9.46 9.41
C ALA A 212 -4.27 -8.20 9.40
N THR A 213 -4.25 -7.47 10.50
CA THR A 213 -3.41 -6.28 10.65
C THR A 213 -3.03 -6.05 12.10
N ALA A 214 -1.99 -5.24 12.33
CA ALA A 214 -1.53 -4.91 13.66
C ALA A 214 -2.35 -3.76 14.26
N PHE A 215 -2.77 -3.94 15.51
CA PHE A 215 -3.39 -2.92 16.34
C PHE A 215 -2.56 -2.69 17.61
N TYR A 216 -2.72 -1.55 18.23
CA TYR A 216 -2.21 -1.31 19.57
C TYR A 216 -3.13 -1.97 20.59
N ARG A 217 -2.53 -2.70 21.54
CA ARG A 217 -3.26 -3.33 22.63
C ARG A 217 -3.81 -2.27 23.58
N ALA A 218 -5.06 -2.42 24.01
CA ALA A 218 -5.65 -1.63 25.06
C ALA A 218 -5.03 -2.06 26.40
N GLN A 219 -4.16 -1.23 26.98
CA GLN A 219 -3.41 -1.52 28.21
C GLN A 219 -3.00 -0.22 28.92
N PRO A 220 -2.61 -0.28 30.19
CA PRO A 220 -2.01 0.84 30.87
C PRO A 220 -0.77 1.37 30.14
N VAL A 221 -0.61 2.69 30.11
CA VAL A 221 0.53 3.33 29.40
C VAL A 221 1.87 2.91 30.01
N ILE A 222 1.92 2.63 31.31
CA ILE A 222 3.13 2.10 31.98
C ILE A 222 3.52 0.74 31.41
N GLU A 223 2.58 -0.19 31.25
CA GLU A 223 2.85 -1.50 30.64
C GLU A 223 3.33 -1.34 29.19
N PHE A 224 2.67 -0.47 28.44
CA PHE A 224 3.10 -0.15 27.07
C PHE A 224 4.55 0.40 27.04
N MET A 225 4.90 1.28 27.98
CA MET A 225 6.27 1.81 28.11
C MET A 225 7.27 0.68 28.41
N CYS A 226 6.93 -0.21 29.35
CA CYS A 226 7.78 -1.34 29.71
C CYS A 226 8.03 -2.26 28.49
N GLU A 227 6.99 -2.59 27.74
CA GLU A 227 7.13 -3.42 26.52
C GLU A 227 7.97 -2.72 25.43
N VAL A 228 7.84 -1.40 25.27
CA VAL A 228 8.60 -0.62 24.28
C VAL A 228 10.08 -0.52 24.66
N LEU A 229 10.37 -0.42 25.95
CA LEU A 229 11.73 -0.23 26.49
C LEU A 229 12.41 -1.53 26.92
N ASP A 230 11.70 -2.67 26.80
CA ASP A 230 12.18 -3.99 27.24
C ASP A 230 12.46 -4.04 28.77
N ILE A 231 11.67 -3.30 29.57
CA ILE A 231 11.74 -3.30 31.05
C ILE A 231 10.89 -4.45 31.58
N GLN A 232 11.50 -5.42 32.26
CA GLN A 232 10.79 -6.59 32.78
C GLN A 232 9.91 -6.28 34.01
N ASN A 233 10.41 -5.41 34.89
CA ASN A 233 9.72 -5.04 36.12
C ASN A 233 9.78 -3.53 36.34
N ILE A 234 8.63 -2.88 36.33
CA ILE A 234 8.55 -1.41 36.56
C ILE A 234 9.05 -0.98 37.94
N ASN A 235 8.94 -1.83 38.94
CA ASN A 235 9.36 -1.52 40.31
C ASN A 235 10.90 -1.42 40.45
N GLU A 236 11.65 -2.00 39.50
CA GLU A 236 13.11 -1.87 39.44
C GLU A 236 13.54 -0.53 38.77
N GLN A 237 12.62 0.13 38.06
CA GLN A 237 12.84 1.42 37.42
C GLN A 237 12.69 2.54 38.42
N THR A 238 13.64 2.70 39.34
CA THR A 238 13.64 3.73 40.38
C THR A 238 14.19 5.09 39.91
N LYS A 239 14.86 5.11 38.77
CA LYS A 239 15.48 6.32 38.19
C LYS A 239 14.63 6.85 37.02
N PRO A 240 14.70 8.16 36.70
CA PRO A 240 14.11 8.70 35.49
C PRO A 240 14.59 7.99 34.25
N LEU A 241 13.76 8.01 33.16
CA LEU A 241 14.18 7.48 31.87
C LEU A 241 15.39 8.24 31.33
N THR A 242 16.33 7.52 30.76
CA THR A 242 17.41 8.15 29.98
C THR A 242 16.85 8.83 28.74
N ASP A 243 17.58 9.82 28.18
CA ASP A 243 17.13 10.50 26.97
C ASP A 243 16.91 9.55 25.80
N SER A 244 17.76 8.54 25.63
CA SER A 244 17.59 7.49 24.61
C SER A 244 16.27 6.71 24.82
N GLN A 245 15.99 6.28 26.04
CA GLN A 245 14.74 5.58 26.39
C GLN A 245 13.51 6.47 26.17
N ARG A 246 13.59 7.73 26.60
CA ARG A 246 12.53 8.71 26.42
C ARG A 246 12.24 8.95 24.93
N VAL A 247 13.27 9.14 24.12
CA VAL A 247 13.12 9.32 22.66
C VAL A 247 12.50 8.08 22.00
N LYS A 248 12.99 6.87 22.35
CA LYS A 248 12.42 5.59 21.87
C LYS A 248 10.92 5.50 22.25
N PHE A 249 10.57 5.78 23.50
CA PHE A 249 9.19 5.75 23.97
C PHE A 249 8.32 6.82 23.30
N THR A 250 8.83 8.07 23.20
CA THR A 250 8.12 9.17 22.51
C THR A 250 7.79 8.82 21.07
N LYS A 251 8.76 8.25 20.34
CA LYS A 251 8.56 7.82 18.96
C LYS A 251 7.43 6.79 18.83
N GLU A 252 7.24 5.94 19.84
CA GLU A 252 6.20 4.90 19.81
C GLU A 252 4.84 5.38 20.27
N ILE A 253 4.75 6.25 21.31
CA ILE A 253 3.47 6.70 21.86
C ILE A 253 2.88 7.92 21.14
N ARG A 254 3.71 8.74 20.50
CA ARG A 254 3.27 9.95 19.79
C ARG A 254 2.20 9.64 18.75
N GLY A 255 1.09 10.39 18.81
CA GLY A 255 -0.05 10.25 17.92
C GLY A 255 -1.11 9.26 18.39
N LEU A 256 -0.84 8.43 19.40
CA LEU A 256 -1.83 7.53 19.99
C LEU A 256 -2.84 8.31 20.83
N LYS A 257 -4.06 7.77 20.92
CA LYS A 257 -5.08 8.23 21.84
C LYS A 257 -4.96 7.46 23.15
N VAL A 258 -4.99 8.20 24.26
CA VAL A 258 -5.04 7.66 25.61
C VAL A 258 -6.31 8.13 26.31
N GLU A 259 -6.84 7.33 27.19
CA GLU A 259 -7.95 7.68 28.07
C GLU A 259 -7.46 7.76 29.50
N VAL A 260 -8.02 8.71 30.26
CA VAL A 260 -7.65 8.91 31.67
C VAL A 260 -8.50 8.07 32.62
N THR A 261 -7.91 7.61 33.71
CA THR A 261 -8.55 6.73 34.70
C THR A 261 -8.93 7.42 35.99
N HIS A 262 -8.40 8.62 36.28
CA HIS A 262 -8.58 9.35 37.55
C HIS A 262 -9.87 10.18 37.64
N CYS A 263 -10.66 10.26 36.55
CA CYS A 263 -11.90 11.06 36.54
C CYS A 263 -13.18 10.20 36.76
N GLY A 264 -13.08 9.06 37.44
CA GLY A 264 -14.20 8.15 37.67
C GLY A 264 -14.84 7.63 36.38
N GLN A 265 -16.17 7.80 36.24
CA GLN A 265 -16.88 7.33 35.05
C GLN A 265 -16.57 8.14 33.79
N MET A 266 -16.04 9.36 33.89
CA MET A 266 -15.69 10.20 32.75
C MET A 266 -14.34 9.81 32.16
N LYS A 267 -14.33 8.93 31.20
CA LYS A 267 -13.13 8.48 30.44
C LYS A 267 -12.76 9.47 29.33
N ARG A 268 -12.22 10.62 29.68
CA ARG A 268 -11.76 11.61 28.69
C ARG A 268 -10.60 11.06 27.88
N LYS A 269 -10.68 11.23 26.55
CA LYS A 269 -9.68 10.73 25.57
C LYS A 269 -8.84 11.88 25.03
N TYR A 270 -7.53 11.69 25.05
CA TYR A 270 -6.55 12.68 24.58
C TYR A 270 -5.62 12.08 23.56
N ARG A 271 -5.14 12.88 22.61
CA ARG A 271 -4.08 12.49 21.69
C ARG A 271 -2.73 12.91 22.25
N VAL A 272 -1.79 11.97 22.30
CA VAL A 272 -0.42 12.24 22.78
C VAL A 272 0.35 12.99 21.68
N CYS A 273 0.89 14.15 22.02
CA CYS A 273 1.75 14.94 21.15
C CYS A 273 3.24 14.77 21.48
N ASN A 274 3.57 14.60 22.78
CA ASN A 274 4.96 14.43 23.19
C ASN A 274 5.06 13.71 24.55
N VAL A 275 6.30 13.43 25.00
CA VAL A 275 6.65 12.97 26.35
C VAL A 275 7.62 13.97 26.95
N THR A 276 7.37 14.41 28.19
CA THR A 276 8.16 15.45 28.84
C THR A 276 9.59 15.00 29.12
N ARG A 277 10.52 15.95 29.16
CA ARG A 277 11.91 15.68 29.57
C ARG A 277 12.05 15.52 31.06
N ARG A 278 11.27 16.33 31.83
CA ARG A 278 11.26 16.29 33.29
C ARG A 278 10.28 15.25 33.81
N PRO A 279 10.58 14.57 34.92
CA PRO A 279 9.64 13.66 35.56
C PRO A 279 8.44 14.41 36.17
N ALA A 280 7.37 13.69 36.49
CA ALA A 280 6.14 14.26 37.04
C ALA A 280 6.36 15.07 38.31
N SER A 281 7.36 14.70 39.10
CA SER A 281 7.77 15.43 40.34
C SER A 281 8.42 16.79 40.07
N HIS A 282 8.93 17.03 38.86
CA HIS A 282 9.66 18.26 38.49
C HIS A 282 9.06 18.98 37.27
N GLN A 283 8.08 18.39 36.59
CA GLN A 283 7.39 19.01 35.46
C GLN A 283 6.38 20.00 36.01
N THR A 284 6.61 21.31 35.78
CA THR A 284 5.74 22.41 36.22
C THR A 284 4.81 22.88 35.10
N PHE A 285 3.73 23.52 35.51
CA PHE A 285 2.82 24.27 34.64
C PHE A 285 2.14 25.40 35.44
N PRO A 286 1.72 26.51 34.81
CA PRO A 286 1.02 27.60 35.49
C PRO A 286 -0.42 27.17 35.83
N LEU A 287 -0.72 27.05 37.11
CA LEU A 287 -2.06 26.83 37.66
C LEU A 287 -2.72 28.17 37.96
N GLN A 288 -3.85 28.46 37.33
CA GLN A 288 -4.65 29.62 37.65
C GLN A 288 -5.44 29.34 38.95
N LEU A 289 -5.22 30.17 39.97
CA LEU A 289 -5.97 30.16 41.21
C LEU A 289 -7.27 30.96 41.04
N GLU A 290 -8.23 30.73 41.94
CA GLU A 290 -9.53 31.43 41.93
C GLU A 290 -9.40 32.97 42.07
N ASN A 291 -8.29 33.46 42.61
CA ASN A 291 -7.96 34.88 42.72
C ASN A 291 -7.32 35.49 41.44
N GLY A 292 -7.26 34.75 40.35
CA GLY A 292 -6.67 35.18 39.05
C GLY A 292 -5.14 35.17 39.00
N GLN A 293 -4.43 34.81 40.07
CA GLN A 293 -2.98 34.66 40.08
C GLN A 293 -2.57 33.29 39.51
N ALA A 294 -1.49 33.25 38.75
CA ALA A 294 -0.89 32.02 38.24
C ALA A 294 0.23 31.56 39.19
N MET A 295 0.13 30.37 39.76
CA MET A 295 1.16 29.74 40.58
C MET A 295 1.79 28.56 39.80
N GLU A 296 3.10 28.47 39.83
CA GLU A 296 3.78 27.28 39.31
C GLU A 296 3.54 26.06 40.19
N CYS A 297 2.94 25.02 39.64
CA CYS A 297 2.65 23.79 40.35
C CYS A 297 3.25 22.60 39.61
N THR A 298 3.83 21.63 40.32
CA THR A 298 4.29 20.39 39.69
C THR A 298 3.12 19.47 39.41
N VAL A 299 3.25 18.62 38.36
CA VAL A 299 2.22 17.66 38.01
C VAL A 299 1.88 16.73 39.19
N ALA A 300 2.88 16.25 39.93
CA ALA A 300 2.68 15.39 41.10
C ALA A 300 1.92 16.08 42.20
N GLN A 301 2.25 17.35 42.53
CA GLN A 301 1.53 18.15 43.52
C GLN A 301 0.08 18.39 43.12
N TYR A 302 -0.16 18.74 41.84
CA TYR A 302 -1.52 18.96 41.35
C TYR A 302 -2.40 17.72 41.46
N PHE A 303 -1.90 16.54 41.12
CA PHE A 303 -2.67 15.29 41.24
C PHE A 303 -2.96 14.93 42.68
N LYS A 304 -2.02 15.18 43.62
CA LYS A 304 -2.21 14.99 45.05
C LYS A 304 -3.26 15.97 45.61
N GLN A 305 -3.18 17.25 45.26
CA GLN A 305 -4.07 18.28 45.81
C GLN A 305 -5.49 18.22 45.24
N LYS A 306 -5.61 18.06 43.91
CA LYS A 306 -6.91 18.15 43.24
C LYS A 306 -7.68 16.83 43.20
N TYR A 307 -6.99 15.71 43.07
CA TYR A 307 -7.61 14.39 42.93
C TYR A 307 -7.34 13.45 44.09
N ASN A 308 -6.63 13.94 45.13
CA ASN A 308 -6.17 13.13 46.28
C ASN A 308 -5.43 11.83 45.82
N LEU A 309 -4.71 11.92 44.71
CA LEU A 309 -4.00 10.80 44.08
C LEU A 309 -2.50 10.99 44.25
N GLN A 310 -1.90 10.16 45.11
CA GLN A 310 -0.43 10.10 45.22
C GLN A 310 0.14 9.20 44.12
N LEU A 311 0.98 9.77 43.27
CA LEU A 311 1.62 9.02 42.18
C LEU A 311 2.59 7.97 42.75
N LYS A 312 2.52 6.76 42.21
CA LYS A 312 3.45 5.65 42.52
C LYS A 312 4.80 5.84 41.86
N TYR A 313 4.82 6.45 40.65
CA TYR A 313 6.01 6.60 39.81
C TYR A 313 6.26 8.07 39.45
N PRO A 314 6.45 8.98 40.46
CA PRO A 314 6.63 10.41 40.20
C PRO A 314 7.96 10.76 39.50
N HIS A 315 8.90 9.82 39.43
CA HIS A 315 10.18 9.92 38.71
C HIS A 315 10.05 9.64 37.18
N LEU A 316 8.91 9.14 36.73
CA LEU A 316 8.65 8.93 35.29
C LEU A 316 8.19 10.24 34.63
N PRO A 317 8.42 10.40 33.29
CA PRO A 317 7.96 11.55 32.56
C PRO A 317 6.43 11.59 32.47
N CYS A 318 5.87 12.71 32.02
CA CYS A 318 4.45 12.87 31.73
C CYS A 318 4.18 12.77 30.21
N LEU A 319 2.96 12.39 29.85
CA LEU A 319 2.45 12.59 28.51
C LEU A 319 2.05 14.06 28.33
N GLN A 320 2.52 14.70 27.27
CA GLN A 320 1.96 15.95 26.80
C GLN A 320 0.86 15.63 25.80
N VAL A 321 -0.36 16.14 26.00
CA VAL A 321 -1.54 15.77 25.25
C VAL A 321 -2.28 16.99 24.69
N GLY A 322 -3.07 16.78 23.64
CA GLY A 322 -3.87 17.82 23.00
C GLY A 322 -3.05 18.64 22.00
N GLN A 323 -3.19 19.97 22.06
CA GLN A 323 -2.40 20.89 21.23
C GLN A 323 -1.03 21.12 21.86
N GLU A 324 0.03 21.10 21.07
CA GLU A 324 1.41 21.20 21.56
C GLU A 324 1.68 22.53 22.34
N GLN A 325 0.94 23.58 21.97
CA GLN A 325 1.00 24.89 22.60
C GLN A 325 0.25 24.98 23.96
N LYS A 326 -0.64 24.01 24.23
CA LYS A 326 -1.34 23.93 25.51
C LYS A 326 -0.60 22.96 26.42
N HIS A 327 -0.06 23.45 27.51
CA HIS A 327 0.70 22.70 28.53
C HIS A 327 -0.20 21.76 29.34
N THR A 328 -0.78 20.74 28.67
CA THR A 328 -1.60 19.71 29.32
C THR A 328 -0.76 18.46 29.51
N TYR A 329 -0.43 18.17 30.78
CA TYR A 329 0.43 17.05 31.15
C TYR A 329 -0.35 16.01 31.95
N LEU A 330 -0.15 14.72 31.59
CA LEU A 330 -0.78 13.59 32.28
C LEU A 330 0.30 12.61 32.74
N PRO A 331 0.31 12.19 34.04
CA PRO A 331 1.17 11.09 34.47
C PRO A 331 0.89 9.80 33.70
N LEU A 332 1.92 8.99 33.46
CA LEU A 332 1.75 7.74 32.71
C LEU A 332 0.77 6.78 33.37
N GLU A 333 0.80 6.71 34.71
CA GLU A 333 0.00 5.77 35.52
C GLU A 333 -1.51 6.03 35.52
N VAL A 334 -1.94 7.23 35.13
CA VAL A 334 -3.38 7.57 35.03
C VAL A 334 -3.91 7.46 33.62
N CYS A 335 -3.18 6.85 32.72
CA CYS A 335 -3.51 6.76 31.31
C CYS A 335 -3.54 5.31 30.79
N ASN A 336 -4.54 4.97 30.02
CA ASN A 336 -4.63 3.74 29.25
C ASN A 336 -4.62 4.00 27.75
N ILE A 337 -4.03 3.12 26.98
CA ILE A 337 -4.13 3.14 25.50
C ILE A 337 -5.57 2.81 25.10
N VAL A 338 -6.19 3.67 24.30
CA VAL A 338 -7.55 3.46 23.80
C VAL A 338 -7.59 2.27 22.84
N ALA A 339 -8.56 1.39 23.00
CA ALA A 339 -8.76 0.23 22.12
C ALA A 339 -9.06 0.63 20.66
N GLY A 340 -8.79 -0.30 19.72
CA GLY A 340 -9.16 -0.15 18.30
C GLY A 340 -8.28 0.81 17.50
N GLN A 341 -7.07 1.10 17.96
CA GLN A 341 -6.12 1.93 17.23
C GLN A 341 -5.21 1.07 16.36
N ARG A 342 -5.37 1.19 15.05
CA ARG A 342 -4.51 0.50 14.08
C ARG A 342 -3.07 0.99 14.16
N CYS A 343 -2.12 0.06 14.10
CA CYS A 343 -0.71 0.39 13.95
C CYS A 343 -0.40 0.79 12.51
N ILE A 344 -0.08 2.06 12.28
CA ILE A 344 0.34 2.58 10.96
C ILE A 344 1.86 2.67 10.84
N LYS A 345 2.59 2.52 11.94
CA LYS A 345 4.06 2.55 11.98
C LYS A 345 4.64 1.27 11.38
N LYS A 346 5.83 1.38 10.82
CA LYS A 346 6.54 0.22 10.29
C LYS A 346 6.82 -0.79 11.42
N LEU A 347 6.49 -2.05 11.19
CA LEU A 347 6.84 -3.15 12.08
C LEU A 347 8.35 -3.43 12.00
N THR A 348 8.94 -3.83 13.12
CA THR A 348 10.32 -4.35 13.14
C THR A 348 10.39 -5.70 12.41
N ASP A 349 11.60 -6.17 12.10
CA ASP A 349 11.78 -7.45 11.43
C ASP A 349 11.24 -8.62 12.27
N ASN A 350 11.43 -8.58 13.60
CA ASN A 350 10.88 -9.58 14.52
C ASN A 350 9.35 -9.53 14.55
N GLN A 351 8.76 -8.34 14.65
CA GLN A 351 7.30 -8.16 14.60
C GLN A 351 6.73 -8.63 13.26
N THR A 352 7.41 -8.33 12.16
CA THR A 352 7.03 -8.79 10.83
C THR A 352 7.10 -10.32 10.73
N SER A 353 8.16 -10.94 11.26
CA SER A 353 8.29 -12.40 11.31
C SER A 353 7.18 -13.04 12.13
N THR A 354 6.85 -12.48 13.30
CA THR A 354 5.76 -12.95 14.17
C THR A 354 4.40 -12.77 13.48
N MET A 355 4.19 -11.63 12.81
CA MET A 355 2.98 -11.37 12.02
C MET A 355 2.80 -12.41 10.91
N ILE A 356 3.88 -12.72 10.17
CA ILE A 356 3.85 -13.77 9.12
C ILE A 356 3.53 -15.12 9.71
N LYS A 357 4.14 -15.52 10.83
CA LYS A 357 3.85 -16.79 11.51
C LYS A 357 2.38 -16.91 11.93
N ALA A 358 1.81 -15.81 12.44
CA ALA A 358 0.41 -15.79 12.89
C ALA A 358 -0.60 -15.80 11.72
N THR A 359 -0.23 -15.26 10.54
CA THR A 359 -1.17 -14.99 9.44
C THR A 359 -0.94 -15.81 8.17
N ALA A 360 0.21 -16.50 8.06
CA ALA A 360 0.49 -17.34 6.89
C ALA A 360 -0.34 -18.62 6.93
N ARG A 361 -1.48 -18.59 6.23
CA ARG A 361 -2.35 -19.76 6.03
C ARG A 361 -1.98 -20.46 4.73
N SER A 362 -1.98 -21.81 4.74
CA SER A 362 -1.92 -22.57 3.48
C SER A 362 -3.12 -22.23 2.59
N ALA A 363 -3.05 -22.54 1.30
CA ALA A 363 -4.18 -22.28 0.43
C ALA A 363 -5.44 -23.05 0.83
N PRO A 364 -5.36 -24.34 1.21
CA PRO A 364 -6.52 -25.07 1.74
C PRO A 364 -7.10 -24.47 3.03
N ASP A 365 -6.23 -24.12 4.01
CA ASP A 365 -6.71 -23.52 5.28
C ASP A 365 -7.39 -22.18 5.04
N ARG A 366 -6.78 -21.34 4.21
CA ARG A 366 -7.38 -20.05 3.85
C ARG A 366 -8.70 -20.21 3.13
N GLN A 367 -8.78 -21.18 2.24
CA GLN A 367 -10.01 -21.52 1.55
C GLN A 367 -11.07 -22.01 2.53
N GLU A 368 -10.73 -22.84 3.52
CA GLU A 368 -11.65 -23.29 4.54
C GLU A 368 -12.13 -22.14 5.43
N GLU A 369 -11.23 -21.23 5.84
CA GLU A 369 -11.60 -20.01 6.56
C GLU A 369 -12.57 -19.14 5.76
N ILE A 370 -12.34 -18.97 4.46
CA ILE A 370 -13.26 -18.27 3.56
C ILE A 370 -14.55 -19.07 3.34
N SER A 371 -14.47 -20.39 3.29
CA SER A 371 -15.59 -21.33 3.06
C SER A 371 -16.43 -21.59 4.29
N ARG A 372 -15.94 -21.33 5.48
CA ARG A 372 -16.80 -21.15 6.67
C ARG A 372 -17.69 -19.92 6.47
N LEU A 373 -17.28 -19.04 5.56
CA LEU A 373 -18.07 -17.96 5.02
C LEU A 373 -18.83 -18.39 3.74
N ASN A 374 -18.32 -19.40 2.94
CA ASN A 374 -18.98 -20.09 1.77
C ASN A 374 -18.02 -21.03 0.98
N LYS A 375 -18.42 -22.18 0.35
CA LYS A 375 -17.57 -23.28 -0.23
C LYS A 375 -17.36 -23.24 -1.75
N THR A 376 -16.32 -23.72 -2.40
CA THR A 376 -15.41 -24.80 -2.81
C THR A 376 -14.44 -24.50 -4.02
N VAL A 377 -13.52 -25.32 -4.50
CA VAL A 377 -12.11 -25.54 -4.85
C VAL A 377 -11.68 -25.94 -6.29
N ALA A 378 -10.38 -25.73 -6.83
CA ALA A 378 -9.47 -26.61 -7.62
C ALA A 378 -8.18 -26.10 -8.35
N THR A 379 -7.19 -26.71 -8.92
CA THR A 379 -5.77 -27.10 -9.02
C THR A 379 -4.89 -26.55 -10.18
N PRO A 380 -3.57 -26.60 -10.39
CA PRO A 380 -2.31 -27.33 -10.48
C PRO A 380 -0.89 -26.65 -10.60
N ASN A 381 0.21 -27.12 -11.26
CA ASN A 381 1.68 -27.19 -11.14
C ASN A 381 2.58 -26.26 -11.99
N GLN A 382 3.86 -25.94 -11.85
CA GLN A 382 5.11 -25.66 -11.11
C GLN A 382 6.02 -24.64 -11.85
N GLY A 383 6.80 -23.77 -11.17
CA GLY A 383 7.71 -22.82 -11.81
C GLY A 383 9.01 -22.51 -11.00
N VAL A 384 9.95 -23.47 -10.94
CA VAL A 384 11.28 -23.30 -10.26
C VAL A 384 12.35 -24.01 -11.06
N TRP A 385 13.57 -23.41 -11.19
CA TRP A 385 14.73 -24.04 -11.81
C TRP A 385 15.99 -23.92 -10.95
N ASP A 386 16.99 -24.78 -11.20
CA ASP A 386 18.25 -24.87 -10.47
C ASP A 386 19.41 -24.44 -11.35
N MET A 387 20.35 -23.68 -10.81
CA MET A 387 21.54 -23.18 -11.50
C MET A 387 22.80 -24.02 -11.25
N ARG A 388 22.72 -25.08 -10.44
CA ARG A 388 23.87 -25.95 -10.19
C ARG A 388 24.36 -26.62 -11.48
N GLY A 389 25.66 -26.49 -11.77
CA GLY A 389 26.27 -27.05 -12.98
C GLY A 389 25.88 -26.35 -14.27
N LYS A 390 25.28 -25.14 -14.22
CA LYS A 390 24.90 -24.35 -15.40
C LYS A 390 25.74 -23.08 -15.48
N GLN A 391 25.88 -22.56 -16.69
CA GLN A 391 26.59 -21.31 -16.96
C GLN A 391 25.60 -20.19 -17.25
N PHE A 392 26.05 -18.93 -17.06
CA PHE A 392 25.31 -17.75 -17.49
C PHE A 392 25.29 -17.69 -19.03
N TYR A 393 24.25 -17.12 -19.61
CA TYR A 393 24.19 -16.89 -21.05
C TYR A 393 25.33 -15.98 -21.53
N ALA A 394 25.62 -14.91 -20.77
CA ALA A 394 26.79 -14.08 -20.96
C ALA A 394 27.37 -13.74 -19.57
N GLY A 395 28.50 -14.34 -19.20
CA GLY A 395 29.25 -14.05 -17.97
C GLY A 395 30.14 -12.83 -18.15
N ILE A 396 30.45 -12.15 -17.04
CA ILE A 396 31.41 -11.03 -16.97
C ILE A 396 32.59 -11.44 -16.12
N GLU A 397 33.81 -11.17 -16.63
CA GLU A 397 35.04 -11.33 -15.87
C GLU A 397 35.22 -10.17 -14.88
N ILE A 398 35.51 -10.51 -13.63
CA ILE A 398 35.77 -9.53 -12.58
C ILE A 398 37.26 -9.37 -12.41
N LYS A 399 37.79 -8.21 -12.82
CA LYS A 399 39.26 -7.93 -12.78
C LYS A 399 39.71 -7.39 -11.43
N VAL A 400 38.85 -6.62 -10.76
CA VAL A 400 39.16 -5.97 -9.47
C VAL A 400 37.94 -5.98 -8.57
N TRP A 401 38.10 -6.31 -7.28
CA TRP A 401 37.02 -6.29 -6.29
C TRP A 401 37.60 -6.06 -4.87
N ALA A 402 36.72 -5.58 -3.98
CA ALA A 402 37.05 -5.36 -2.57
C ALA A 402 35.89 -5.79 -1.67
N VAL A 403 36.21 -6.17 -0.44
CA VAL A 403 35.22 -6.48 0.61
C VAL A 403 35.34 -5.46 1.75
N ALA A 404 34.24 -4.82 2.11
CA ALA A 404 34.12 -4.01 3.31
C ALA A 404 33.22 -4.70 4.34
N CYS A 405 33.74 -4.98 5.52
CA CYS A 405 32.98 -5.57 6.62
C CYS A 405 32.63 -4.49 7.64
N PHE A 406 31.29 -4.23 7.81
CA PHE A 406 30.77 -3.27 8.78
C PHE A 406 30.26 -3.96 10.06
N ALA A 407 30.46 -5.27 10.21
CA ALA A 407 30.03 -6.02 11.37
C ALA A 407 31.08 -5.97 12.47
N PRO A 408 30.71 -5.90 13.77
CA PRO A 408 31.65 -6.04 14.87
C PRO A 408 32.38 -7.40 14.81
N GLN A 409 33.65 -7.46 15.21
CA GLN A 409 34.49 -8.68 15.19
C GLN A 409 33.81 -9.86 15.94
N LYS A 410 33.02 -9.59 16.98
CA LYS A 410 32.24 -10.62 17.71
C LYS A 410 31.20 -11.32 16.81
N GLN A 411 30.70 -10.66 15.77
CA GLN A 411 29.69 -11.20 14.85
C GLN A 411 30.28 -11.81 13.58
N CYS A 412 31.39 -11.26 13.09
CA CYS A 412 32.10 -11.75 11.91
C CYS A 412 33.60 -11.56 12.09
N ARG A 413 34.36 -12.65 12.12
CA ARG A 413 35.84 -12.61 12.21
C ARG A 413 36.42 -12.22 10.85
N GLU A 414 37.54 -11.50 10.84
CA GLU A 414 38.22 -11.03 9.62
C GLU A 414 38.52 -12.16 8.64
N GLU A 415 38.93 -13.32 9.14
CA GLU A 415 39.24 -14.53 8.36
C GLU A 415 38.07 -15.01 7.46
N LYS A 416 36.84 -14.63 7.79
CA LYS A 416 35.63 -14.94 6.98
C LYS A 416 35.23 -13.85 6.00
N CYS A 417 35.85 -12.69 6.09
CA CYS A 417 35.51 -11.52 5.28
C CYS A 417 36.58 -11.18 4.26
N ILE A 418 37.82 -11.62 4.45
CA ILE A 418 38.97 -11.27 3.62
C ILE A 418 39.36 -12.47 2.74
N PRO A 419 39.37 -12.33 1.42
CA PRO A 419 40.04 -13.27 0.53
C PRO A 419 41.56 -13.10 0.67
N ASN A 420 42.30 -14.16 0.44
CA ASN A 420 43.77 -14.22 0.61
C ASN A 420 44.59 -13.33 -0.35
N GLU A 421 43.96 -12.42 -1.10
CA GLU A 421 44.65 -11.54 -2.04
C GLU A 421 44.25 -10.07 -1.88
N THR A 422 45.17 -9.17 -2.10
CA THR A 422 45.06 -7.71 -1.90
C THR A 422 44.08 -7.09 -2.89
N CYS A 423 43.05 -6.42 -2.41
CA CYS A 423 42.05 -5.74 -3.24
C CYS A 423 42.37 -4.26 -3.44
N LEU A 424 42.30 -3.78 -4.66
CA LEU A 424 42.36 -2.37 -5.03
C LEU A 424 40.96 -1.85 -5.36
N ILE A 425 40.67 -0.62 -4.90
CA ILE A 425 39.35 0.04 -5.15
C ILE A 425 39.47 0.79 -6.47
N ASN A 426 38.52 0.59 -7.38
CA ASN A 426 38.40 1.33 -8.64
C ASN A 426 37.13 2.19 -8.66
N ASP A 427 37.14 3.31 -9.37
CA ASP A 427 36.16 4.42 -9.27
C ASP A 427 34.71 4.10 -9.67
N SER A 428 34.44 3.00 -10.34
CA SER A 428 33.07 2.58 -10.70
C SER A 428 32.49 1.51 -9.75
N LEU A 429 32.17 1.90 -8.52
CA LEU A 429 31.73 0.99 -7.46
C LEU A 429 30.29 0.44 -7.68
N GLN A 430 30.18 -0.76 -8.22
CA GLN A 430 28.98 -1.58 -8.14
C GLN A 430 28.97 -2.39 -6.83
N ASN A 431 28.32 -1.88 -5.79
CA ASN A 431 28.31 -2.54 -4.48
C ASN A 431 27.17 -3.53 -4.30
N ILE A 432 27.43 -4.64 -3.58
CA ILE A 432 26.44 -5.64 -3.16
C ILE A 432 26.59 -5.85 -1.66
N CYS A 433 25.50 -5.57 -0.92
CA CYS A 433 25.48 -5.79 0.53
C CYS A 433 24.98 -7.21 0.85
N VAL A 434 25.73 -7.91 1.70
CA VAL A 434 25.38 -9.25 2.18
C VAL A 434 25.21 -9.21 3.70
N GLN A 435 24.10 -9.80 4.20
CA GLN A 435 23.89 -9.87 5.64
C GLN A 435 24.89 -10.84 6.29
N VAL A 436 25.44 -10.48 7.45
CA VAL A 436 26.43 -11.28 8.21
C VAL A 436 26.00 -12.72 8.41
N LYS A 437 24.73 -12.98 8.74
CA LYS A 437 24.20 -14.36 8.88
C LYS A 437 24.40 -15.22 7.64
N ASN A 438 24.38 -14.63 6.44
CA ASN A 438 24.56 -15.34 5.17
C ASN A 438 26.05 -15.55 4.85
N VAL A 439 26.96 -14.78 5.47
CA VAL A 439 28.40 -14.99 5.39
C VAL A 439 28.80 -16.12 6.36
N VAL A 440 28.28 -16.08 7.60
CA VAL A 440 28.61 -17.06 8.64
C VAL A 440 28.00 -18.44 8.35
N LYS A 441 26.76 -18.48 7.81
CA LYS A 441 26.08 -19.71 7.40
C LYS A 441 25.69 -19.59 5.91
N THR A 442 26.65 -19.81 5.04
CA THR A 442 26.47 -19.74 3.60
C THR A 442 25.78 -21.00 3.08
N SER A 443 24.80 -20.84 2.19
CA SER A 443 24.19 -21.94 1.45
C SER A 443 24.50 -21.86 -0.04
N PRO A 444 24.54 -22.98 -0.79
CA PRO A 444 24.73 -22.97 -2.24
C PRO A 444 23.74 -22.06 -2.97
N GLN A 445 22.48 -22.05 -2.52
CA GLN A 445 21.46 -21.15 -3.10
C GLN A 445 21.76 -19.66 -2.86
N THR A 446 22.34 -19.32 -1.70
CA THR A 446 22.75 -17.95 -1.39
C THR A 446 23.88 -17.51 -2.31
N LEU A 447 24.89 -18.37 -2.53
CA LEU A 447 25.99 -18.11 -3.47
C LEU A 447 25.47 -17.95 -4.90
N SER A 448 24.63 -18.87 -5.39
CA SER A 448 24.03 -18.76 -6.72
C SER A 448 23.28 -17.44 -6.91
N ASN A 449 22.45 -17.05 -5.95
CA ASN A 449 21.74 -15.77 -6.00
C ASN A 449 22.67 -14.54 -5.95
N LEU A 450 23.81 -14.66 -5.27
CA LEU A 450 24.81 -13.61 -5.22
C LEU A 450 25.51 -13.47 -6.60
N CYS A 451 25.95 -14.57 -7.20
CA CYS A 451 26.54 -14.59 -8.53
C CYS A 451 25.60 -14.00 -9.61
N LEU A 452 24.30 -14.36 -9.55
CA LEU A 452 23.28 -13.79 -10.44
C LEU A 452 23.25 -12.26 -10.38
N LYS A 453 23.28 -11.70 -9.17
CA LYS A 453 23.25 -10.24 -8.96
C LYS A 453 24.54 -9.57 -9.40
N ILE A 454 25.69 -10.18 -9.13
CA ILE A 454 27.00 -9.67 -9.55
C ILE A 454 27.04 -9.58 -11.07
N ASN A 455 26.74 -10.69 -11.76
CA ASN A 455 26.78 -10.72 -13.22
C ASN A 455 25.85 -9.67 -13.84
N ALA A 456 24.59 -9.55 -13.34
CA ALA A 456 23.63 -8.57 -13.86
C ALA A 456 24.08 -7.12 -13.63
N LYS A 457 24.63 -6.78 -12.45
CA LYS A 457 25.15 -5.45 -12.17
C LYS A 457 26.32 -5.05 -13.05
N LEU A 458 27.17 -6.00 -13.39
CA LEU A 458 28.32 -5.80 -14.27
C LEU A 458 27.95 -5.79 -15.77
N GLY A 459 26.66 -5.95 -16.11
CA GLY A 459 26.16 -5.89 -17.48
C GLY A 459 26.08 -7.24 -18.19
N GLY A 460 26.33 -8.36 -17.49
CA GLY A 460 26.13 -9.70 -18.02
C GLY A 460 24.66 -10.10 -18.13
N ILE A 461 24.39 -11.19 -18.84
CA ILE A 461 23.06 -11.75 -19.04
C ILE A 461 22.98 -13.12 -18.36
N ASN A 462 22.07 -13.28 -17.40
CA ASN A 462 21.93 -14.53 -16.65
C ASN A 462 21.19 -15.61 -17.46
N ASN A 463 20.12 -15.24 -18.11
CA ASN A 463 19.26 -16.13 -18.90
C ASN A 463 18.50 -15.35 -19.97
N VAL A 464 18.05 -16.03 -21.00
CA VAL A 464 17.21 -15.48 -22.08
C VAL A 464 16.01 -16.38 -22.33
N LEU A 465 14.97 -15.81 -22.92
CA LEU A 465 13.82 -16.58 -23.41
C LEU A 465 14.23 -17.43 -24.62
N VAL A 466 13.78 -18.68 -24.65
CA VAL A 466 14.08 -19.62 -25.73
C VAL A 466 13.49 -19.10 -27.05
N PRO A 467 14.28 -18.92 -28.12
CA PRO A 467 13.84 -18.24 -29.36
C PRO A 467 12.55 -18.80 -29.97
N HIS A 468 12.43 -20.11 -30.09
CA HIS A 468 11.25 -20.75 -30.72
C HIS A 468 9.98 -20.73 -29.84
N GLN A 469 10.07 -20.33 -28.59
CA GLN A 469 8.93 -20.20 -27.68
C GLN A 469 8.51 -18.74 -27.44
N ARG A 470 9.17 -17.79 -28.12
CA ARG A 470 8.84 -16.36 -27.98
C ARG A 470 7.56 -16.03 -28.74
N PRO A 471 6.67 -15.19 -28.16
CA PRO A 471 5.52 -14.65 -28.89
C PRO A 471 5.91 -13.86 -30.13
N SER A 472 4.98 -13.69 -31.06
CA SER A 472 5.15 -12.98 -32.33
C SER A 472 5.67 -11.54 -32.19
N VAL A 473 5.44 -10.91 -31.06
CA VAL A 473 5.89 -9.54 -30.74
C VAL A 473 7.42 -9.37 -30.88
N PHE A 474 8.20 -10.44 -30.70
CA PHE A 474 9.66 -10.42 -30.85
C PHE A 474 10.16 -10.49 -32.30
N GLN A 475 9.28 -10.64 -33.27
CA GLN A 475 9.66 -10.64 -34.71
C GLN A 475 10.07 -9.23 -35.19
N GLN A 476 9.71 -8.20 -34.45
CA GLN A 476 10.10 -6.81 -34.70
C GLN A 476 10.80 -6.21 -33.48
N PRO A 477 11.58 -5.14 -33.65
CA PRO A 477 12.20 -4.47 -32.52
C PRO A 477 11.16 -3.98 -31.50
N VAL A 478 11.22 -4.51 -30.29
CA VAL A 478 10.29 -4.21 -29.19
C VAL A 478 11.04 -3.75 -27.95
N ILE A 479 10.58 -2.68 -27.31
CA ILE A 479 11.05 -2.24 -26.01
C ILE A 479 10.00 -2.54 -24.94
N PHE A 480 10.46 -3.09 -23.81
CA PHE A 480 9.65 -3.33 -22.63
C PHE A 480 9.95 -2.26 -21.60
N LEU A 481 8.92 -1.51 -21.25
CA LEU A 481 8.98 -0.46 -20.24
C LEU A 481 8.25 -0.92 -18.98
N GLY A 482 8.79 -0.56 -17.82
CA GLY A 482 8.13 -0.73 -16.53
C GLY A 482 8.13 0.57 -15.77
N ALA A 483 7.03 0.92 -15.10
CA ALA A 483 6.94 2.15 -14.32
C ALA A 483 6.23 1.93 -12.98
N ASP A 484 6.67 2.63 -11.96
CA ASP A 484 6.06 2.64 -10.63
C ASP A 484 6.27 4.00 -9.95
N VAL A 485 5.31 4.41 -9.12
CA VAL A 485 5.41 5.61 -8.27
C VAL A 485 5.32 5.18 -6.82
N THR A 486 6.28 5.61 -6.01
CA THR A 486 6.28 5.33 -4.59
C THR A 486 6.03 6.59 -3.79
N HIS A 487 5.04 6.54 -2.88
CA HIS A 487 4.65 7.64 -2.02
C HIS A 487 5.25 7.51 -0.61
N PRO A 488 5.48 8.63 0.09
CA PRO A 488 5.88 8.59 1.49
C PRO A 488 4.78 7.94 2.37
N PRO A 489 5.13 7.41 3.55
CA PRO A 489 4.15 6.90 4.50
C PRO A 489 3.11 7.96 4.88
N ALA A 490 1.90 7.53 5.20
CA ALA A 490 0.86 8.42 5.70
C ALA A 490 1.34 9.16 6.98
N GLY A 491 1.21 10.48 6.97
CA GLY A 491 1.70 11.36 8.05
C GLY A 491 3.09 11.98 7.82
N ASP A 492 3.81 11.58 6.76
CA ASP A 492 5.10 12.16 6.37
C ASP A 492 4.94 13.04 5.10
N GLY A 493 4.08 14.06 5.20
CA GLY A 493 3.73 14.95 4.08
C GLY A 493 4.86 15.85 3.58
N LYS A 494 6.03 15.84 4.25
CA LYS A 494 7.19 16.64 3.86
C LYS A 494 8.09 15.94 2.83
N LYS A 495 7.97 14.62 2.67
CA LYS A 495 8.81 13.87 1.72
C LYS A 495 8.12 13.76 0.36
N PRO A 496 8.88 13.87 -0.74
CA PRO A 496 8.33 13.79 -2.09
C PRO A 496 7.94 12.35 -2.48
N SER A 497 7.12 12.22 -3.50
CA SER A 497 6.91 10.99 -4.25
C SER A 497 8.05 10.77 -5.23
N ILE A 498 8.33 9.52 -5.55
CA ILE A 498 9.40 9.14 -6.49
C ILE A 498 8.78 8.31 -7.61
N ALA A 499 8.94 8.80 -8.83
CA ALA A 499 8.60 8.08 -10.05
C ALA A 499 9.85 7.42 -10.62
N ALA A 500 9.72 6.16 -11.05
CA ALA A 500 10.77 5.43 -11.71
C ALA A 500 10.24 4.73 -12.96
N VAL A 501 11.01 4.80 -14.04
CA VAL A 501 10.74 4.10 -15.29
C VAL A 501 11.98 3.33 -15.70
N VAL A 502 11.83 2.07 -16.08
CA VAL A 502 12.90 1.23 -16.61
C VAL A 502 12.58 0.82 -18.03
N GLY A 503 13.61 0.63 -18.86
CA GLY A 503 13.48 0.17 -20.23
C GLY A 503 14.48 -0.93 -20.57
N SER A 504 14.04 -1.94 -21.33
CA SER A 504 14.94 -2.97 -21.85
C SER A 504 15.96 -2.35 -22.81
N MET A 505 17.18 -2.89 -22.80
CA MET A 505 18.30 -2.43 -23.65
C MET A 505 18.74 -3.48 -24.67
N ASP A 506 18.02 -4.59 -24.78
CA ASP A 506 18.36 -5.67 -25.68
C ASP A 506 17.12 -6.39 -26.21
N GLY A 507 17.28 -7.17 -27.26
CA GLY A 507 16.19 -7.98 -27.86
C GLY A 507 15.82 -9.25 -27.07
N HIS A 508 16.47 -9.48 -25.92
CA HIS A 508 16.22 -10.64 -25.05
C HIS A 508 15.41 -10.29 -23.79
N PRO A 509 14.92 -9.08 -23.63
CA PRO A 509 14.56 -8.25 -22.47
C PRO A 509 15.23 -8.71 -21.15
N SER A 510 16.56 -8.79 -21.19
CA SER A 510 17.36 -9.26 -20.07
C SER A 510 18.08 -8.13 -19.32
N ARG A 511 18.57 -7.10 -20.04
CA ARG A 511 19.23 -5.92 -19.50
C ARG A 511 18.29 -4.74 -19.54
N TYR A 512 18.30 -3.95 -18.47
CA TYR A 512 17.47 -2.76 -18.30
C TYR A 512 18.28 -1.58 -17.82
N CYS A 513 17.93 -0.39 -18.26
CA CYS A 513 18.36 0.86 -17.65
C CYS A 513 17.17 1.57 -17.01
N ALA A 514 17.45 2.55 -16.15
CA ALA A 514 16.44 3.19 -15.34
C ALA A 514 16.56 4.72 -15.36
N THR A 515 15.41 5.38 -15.31
CA THR A 515 15.29 6.82 -15.06
C THR A 515 14.47 7.05 -13.79
N VAL A 516 14.81 8.10 -13.04
CA VAL A 516 14.16 8.44 -11.76
C VAL A 516 13.83 9.93 -11.74
N ARG A 517 12.66 10.27 -11.21
CA ARG A 517 12.26 11.66 -10.94
C ARG A 517 11.61 11.80 -9.56
N VAL A 518 11.89 12.92 -8.93
CA VAL A 518 11.19 13.36 -7.73
C VAL A 518 9.99 14.20 -8.17
N GLN A 519 8.83 13.92 -7.61
CA GLN A 519 7.61 14.71 -7.86
C GLN A 519 6.90 15.05 -6.55
N THR A 520 6.04 16.08 -6.59
CA THR A 520 5.34 16.60 -5.41
C THR A 520 4.56 15.50 -4.68
N SER A 521 4.59 15.50 -3.34
CA SER A 521 3.87 14.54 -2.53
C SER A 521 2.45 15.01 -2.20
N ARG A 522 1.63 14.09 -1.71
CA ARG A 522 0.27 14.32 -1.23
C ARG A 522 0.17 15.51 -0.28
N GLN A 523 -0.35 16.65 -0.73
CA GLN A 523 -0.96 17.64 0.16
C GLN A 523 -2.48 17.38 0.18
N GLU A 524 -3.05 17.28 1.39
CA GLU A 524 -4.46 16.93 1.62
C GLU A 524 -5.37 18.12 1.27
N THR A 525 -5.74 18.34 0.00
CA THR A 525 -6.63 19.48 -0.26
C THR A 525 -7.78 19.29 -1.25
N SER A 526 -7.75 18.36 -2.19
CA SER A 526 -8.92 18.12 -3.03
C SER A 526 -8.86 16.77 -3.75
N GLN A 527 -10.00 16.29 -4.23
CA GLN A 527 -10.12 15.02 -4.95
C GLN A 527 -9.41 15.06 -6.30
N GLU A 528 -9.40 16.19 -6.98
CA GLU A 528 -8.71 16.43 -8.26
C GLU A 528 -7.18 16.40 -8.13
N LEU A 529 -6.64 16.92 -7.02
CA LEU A 529 -5.20 16.84 -6.71
C LEU A 529 -4.73 15.41 -6.36
N LEU A 530 -5.63 14.52 -5.93
CA LEU A 530 -5.30 13.11 -5.68
C LEU A 530 -5.01 12.35 -6.98
N PHE A 531 -5.63 12.69 -8.09
CA PHE A 531 -5.41 12.03 -9.38
C PHE A 531 -4.11 12.45 -10.04
N SER A 532 -3.75 13.75 -9.96
CA SER A 532 -2.52 14.29 -10.56
C SER A 532 -1.22 13.73 -9.96
N GLN A 533 -1.28 13.11 -8.78
CA GLN A 533 -0.11 12.61 -8.05
C GLN A 533 0.32 11.20 -8.43
N GLU A 534 -0.60 10.37 -8.94
CA GLU A 534 -0.27 9.05 -9.46
C GLU A 534 0.31 9.12 -10.88
N VAL A 535 0.00 10.17 -11.64
CA VAL A 535 0.55 10.40 -12.99
C VAL A 535 2.03 10.73 -12.88
N ILE A 536 2.85 10.10 -13.72
CA ILE A 536 4.27 10.42 -13.82
C ILE A 536 4.44 11.72 -14.62
N GLN A 537 4.80 12.81 -13.94
CA GLN A 537 4.81 14.17 -14.51
C GLN A 537 5.82 14.33 -15.65
N ASP A 538 7.03 13.78 -15.54
CA ASP A 538 8.11 13.88 -16.55
C ASP A 538 8.23 12.63 -17.42
N LEU A 539 7.16 11.86 -17.59
CA LEU A 539 7.19 10.59 -18.32
C LEU A 539 7.72 10.73 -19.75
N SER A 540 7.40 11.83 -20.44
CA SER A 540 7.84 12.06 -21.80
C SER A 540 9.38 12.07 -21.92
N ASN A 541 10.07 12.82 -21.07
CA ASN A 541 11.54 12.86 -21.09
C ASN A 541 12.14 11.51 -20.60
N MET A 542 11.56 10.90 -19.57
CA MET A 542 12.03 9.61 -19.06
C MET A 542 11.96 8.52 -20.15
N VAL A 543 10.86 8.43 -20.88
CA VAL A 543 10.71 7.48 -22.00
C VAL A 543 11.64 7.83 -23.15
N ARG A 544 11.79 9.11 -23.48
CA ARG A 544 12.73 9.57 -24.52
C ARG A 544 14.17 9.13 -24.21
N GLU A 545 14.63 9.29 -22.98
CA GLU A 545 15.93 8.82 -22.51
C GLU A 545 16.11 7.30 -22.75
N LEU A 546 15.09 6.51 -22.41
CA LEU A 546 15.11 5.05 -22.54
C LEU A 546 15.09 4.60 -24.01
N LEU A 547 14.33 5.27 -24.86
CA LEU A 547 14.32 5.00 -26.32
C LEU A 547 15.68 5.27 -26.96
N ILE A 548 16.34 6.36 -26.57
CA ILE A 548 17.71 6.69 -27.01
C ILE A 548 18.69 5.61 -26.57
N GLN A 549 18.59 5.13 -25.32
CA GLN A 549 19.47 4.07 -24.82
C GLN A 549 19.21 2.73 -25.53
N PHE A 550 17.97 2.38 -25.80
CA PHE A 550 17.64 1.21 -26.60
C PHE A 550 18.28 1.27 -27.99
N TYR A 551 18.16 2.41 -28.68
CA TYR A 551 18.77 2.61 -30.00
C TYR A 551 20.31 2.57 -29.92
N LYS A 552 20.94 3.19 -28.93
CA LYS A 552 22.38 3.13 -28.73
C LYS A 552 22.88 1.69 -28.53
N SER A 553 22.11 0.87 -27.82
CA SER A 553 22.45 -0.50 -27.45
C SER A 553 22.20 -1.51 -28.57
N THR A 554 21.11 -1.35 -29.31
CA THR A 554 20.65 -2.33 -30.32
C THR A 554 20.86 -1.90 -31.77
N ARG A 555 20.99 -0.58 -32.01
CA ARG A 555 21.00 0.08 -33.33
C ARG A 555 19.66 -0.02 -34.08
N PHE A 556 18.59 -0.43 -33.40
CA PHE A 556 17.23 -0.49 -33.94
C PHE A 556 16.31 0.49 -33.24
N LYS A 557 15.37 1.11 -33.97
CA LYS A 557 14.25 1.84 -33.42
C LYS A 557 13.16 0.83 -33.04
N PRO A 558 12.62 0.84 -31.80
CA PRO A 558 11.51 -0.04 -31.48
C PRO A 558 10.28 0.33 -32.28
N THR A 559 9.67 -0.64 -32.94
CA THR A 559 8.38 -0.48 -33.61
C THR A 559 7.21 -0.76 -32.67
N ARG A 560 7.49 -1.37 -31.52
CA ARG A 560 6.51 -1.72 -30.49
C ARG A 560 7.01 -1.33 -29.10
N ILE A 561 6.12 -0.76 -28.29
CA ILE A 561 6.36 -0.38 -26.89
C ILE A 561 5.34 -1.12 -26.02
N ILE A 562 5.84 -1.96 -25.11
CA ILE A 562 5.00 -2.67 -24.14
C ILE A 562 5.26 -2.05 -22.76
N TYR A 563 4.26 -1.37 -22.21
CA TYR A 563 4.39 -0.59 -20.98
C TYR A 563 3.60 -1.23 -19.82
N TYR A 564 4.32 -1.68 -18.79
CA TYR A 564 3.77 -2.25 -17.56
C TYR A 564 3.79 -1.22 -16.43
N ARG A 565 2.61 -0.76 -16.00
CA ARG A 565 2.43 0.27 -14.98
C ARG A 565 2.00 -0.34 -13.64
N GLY A 566 2.86 -0.27 -12.62
CA GLY A 566 2.56 -0.68 -11.25
C GLY A 566 1.91 0.45 -10.43
N GLY A 567 1.26 0.10 -9.33
CA GLY A 567 0.84 1.05 -8.29
C GLY A 567 -0.52 1.74 -8.47
N VAL A 568 -1.15 1.67 -9.64
CA VAL A 568 -2.44 2.34 -9.92
C VAL A 568 -3.62 1.55 -9.35
N SER A 569 -4.55 2.24 -8.68
CA SER A 569 -5.81 1.64 -8.19
C SER A 569 -6.89 1.61 -9.28
N GLU A 570 -7.87 0.69 -9.16
CA GLU A 570 -8.93 0.49 -10.18
C GLU A 570 -9.66 1.79 -10.53
N GLY A 571 -10.12 2.55 -9.54
CA GLY A 571 -10.82 3.82 -9.78
C GLY A 571 -9.96 4.96 -10.31
N GLN A 572 -8.66 4.74 -10.59
CA GLN A 572 -7.73 5.75 -11.12
C GLN A 572 -7.13 5.35 -12.48
N MET A 573 -7.42 4.13 -12.96
CA MET A 573 -6.77 3.59 -14.15
C MET A 573 -6.92 4.46 -15.38
N LYS A 574 -8.15 4.86 -15.72
CA LYS A 574 -8.43 5.68 -16.93
C LYS A 574 -7.79 7.06 -16.83
N GLN A 575 -7.85 7.69 -15.64
CA GLN A 575 -7.31 9.03 -15.39
C GLN A 575 -5.79 9.08 -15.41
N VAL A 576 -5.11 7.99 -15.02
CA VAL A 576 -3.64 7.89 -15.08
C VAL A 576 -3.18 7.48 -16.46
N ALA A 577 -3.87 6.54 -17.11
CA ALA A 577 -3.42 5.97 -18.38
C ALA A 577 -3.44 7.00 -19.52
N TRP A 578 -4.45 7.85 -19.62
CA TRP A 578 -4.58 8.80 -20.71
C TRP A 578 -3.44 9.85 -20.77
N PRO A 579 -3.12 10.58 -19.68
CA PRO A 579 -1.97 11.50 -19.70
C PRO A 579 -0.64 10.78 -19.93
N GLU A 580 -0.44 9.58 -19.37
CA GLU A 580 0.78 8.79 -19.54
C GLU A 580 0.93 8.30 -20.98
N LEU A 581 -0.16 7.87 -21.64
CA LEU A 581 -0.16 7.49 -23.05
C LEU A 581 0.23 8.65 -23.97
N ILE A 582 -0.35 9.84 -23.73
CA ILE A 582 0.03 11.07 -24.45
C ILE A 582 1.51 11.39 -24.23
N ALA A 583 2.02 11.25 -23.02
CA ALA A 583 3.42 11.50 -22.70
C ALA A 583 4.37 10.54 -23.44
N ILE A 584 4.01 9.25 -23.55
CA ILE A 584 4.78 8.26 -24.32
C ILE A 584 4.77 8.62 -25.81
N ARG A 585 3.61 8.99 -26.39
CA ARG A 585 3.52 9.47 -27.78
C ARG A 585 4.37 10.70 -28.02
N LYS A 586 4.30 11.68 -27.11
CA LYS A 586 5.13 12.90 -27.16
C LYS A 586 6.62 12.58 -27.12
N ALA A 587 7.05 11.62 -26.31
CA ALA A 587 8.44 11.17 -26.29
C ALA A 587 8.89 10.65 -27.66
N CYS A 588 8.06 9.84 -28.33
CA CYS A 588 8.36 9.29 -29.65
C CYS A 588 8.46 10.41 -30.71
N ILE A 589 7.46 11.27 -30.80
CA ILE A 589 7.40 12.38 -31.77
C ILE A 589 8.55 13.39 -31.54
N SER A 590 8.99 13.58 -30.29
CA SER A 590 10.13 14.45 -29.98
C SER A 590 11.48 13.93 -30.44
N LEU A 591 11.58 12.66 -30.80
CA LEU A 591 12.78 12.05 -31.40
C LEU A 591 12.76 12.18 -32.93
N GLU A 592 11.60 11.94 -33.52
CA GLU A 592 11.36 12.05 -34.95
C GLU A 592 9.86 12.24 -35.19
N GLU A 593 9.45 13.16 -36.03
CA GLU A 593 8.05 13.58 -36.20
C GLU A 593 7.14 12.42 -36.63
N ASP A 594 7.64 11.53 -37.51
CA ASP A 594 6.92 10.37 -38.03
C ASP A 594 7.08 9.11 -37.19
N TYR A 595 7.82 9.16 -36.09
CA TYR A 595 8.05 7.99 -35.24
C TYR A 595 6.84 7.67 -34.38
N ARG A 596 6.05 6.66 -34.80
CA ARG A 596 4.78 6.27 -34.16
C ARG A 596 4.71 4.76 -33.89
N PRO A 597 5.52 4.24 -32.98
CA PRO A 597 5.48 2.82 -32.62
C PRO A 597 4.11 2.43 -32.01
N GLY A 598 3.70 1.17 -32.19
CA GLY A 598 2.52 0.62 -31.51
C GLY A 598 2.74 0.55 -30.00
N ILE A 599 1.79 1.04 -29.20
CA ILE A 599 1.86 1.02 -27.75
C ILE A 599 0.84 0.02 -27.20
N THR A 600 1.27 -0.84 -26.28
CA THR A 600 0.38 -1.62 -25.41
C THR A 600 0.61 -1.20 -23.96
N TYR A 601 -0.43 -0.70 -23.31
CA TYR A 601 -0.40 -0.17 -21.94
C TYR A 601 -1.16 -1.10 -21.00
N LEU A 602 -0.45 -1.72 -20.05
CA LEU A 602 -1.03 -2.60 -19.04
C LEU A 602 -0.83 -2.04 -17.63
N VAL A 603 -1.89 -2.05 -16.82
CA VAL A 603 -1.78 -1.86 -15.37
C VAL A 603 -1.55 -3.19 -14.69
N VAL A 604 -0.60 -3.24 -13.77
CA VAL A 604 -0.26 -4.43 -12.97
C VAL A 604 -0.70 -4.20 -11.53
N GLN A 605 -1.73 -4.91 -11.11
CA GLN A 605 -2.25 -4.84 -9.74
C GLN A 605 -1.89 -6.10 -8.95
N LYS A 606 -1.22 -5.90 -7.82
CA LYS A 606 -0.94 -6.95 -6.84
C LYS A 606 -1.71 -6.76 -5.51
N ARG A 607 -2.23 -5.56 -5.28
CA ARG A 607 -2.93 -5.20 -4.04
C ARG A 607 -4.44 -5.42 -4.17
N HIS A 608 -4.83 -6.66 -4.48
CA HIS A 608 -6.23 -7.10 -4.52
C HIS A 608 -6.45 -8.31 -3.60
N HIS A 609 -7.70 -8.68 -3.40
CA HIS A 609 -8.11 -9.76 -2.51
C HIS A 609 -8.62 -11.01 -3.24
N THR A 610 -8.49 -11.09 -4.56
CA THR A 610 -8.76 -12.30 -5.32
C THR A 610 -7.73 -13.38 -5.00
N ARG A 611 -8.20 -14.57 -4.64
CA ARG A 611 -7.41 -15.77 -4.39
C ARG A 611 -7.95 -16.91 -5.23
N LEU A 612 -7.03 -17.73 -5.73
CA LEU A 612 -7.31 -18.90 -6.54
C LEU A 612 -6.95 -20.16 -5.76
N PHE A 613 -7.83 -21.11 -5.80
CA PHE A 613 -7.68 -22.37 -5.08
C PHE A 613 -7.90 -23.52 -6.03
N CYS A 614 -7.34 -24.62 -5.66
CA CYS A 614 -7.38 -25.85 -6.42
C CYS A 614 -8.59 -26.75 -6.04
N ALA A 615 -9.50 -27.29 -6.98
CA ALA A 615 -10.54 -28.31 -6.71
C ALA A 615 -9.92 -29.68 -6.44
N ASP A 616 -9.07 -30.14 -7.32
CA ASP A 616 -8.44 -31.42 -7.11
C ASP A 616 -7.22 -31.30 -6.19
N ARG A 617 -7.13 -32.17 -5.22
CA ARG A 617 -5.97 -32.22 -4.33
C ARG A 617 -4.70 -32.65 -5.06
N SER A 618 -4.82 -33.45 -6.09
CA SER A 618 -3.72 -34.00 -6.89
C SER A 618 -2.92 -32.93 -7.63
N GLU A 619 -3.55 -31.82 -7.96
CA GLU A 619 -2.93 -30.74 -8.72
C GLU A 619 -2.39 -29.58 -7.84
N ARG A 620 -2.51 -29.66 -6.50
CA ARG A 620 -1.95 -28.70 -5.54
C ARG A 620 -0.44 -28.76 -5.51
N VAL A 621 0.23 -27.61 -5.49
CA VAL A 621 1.68 -27.51 -5.53
C VAL A 621 2.28 -27.13 -4.20
N GLY A 622 3.36 -27.84 -3.84
CA GLY A 622 4.16 -27.55 -2.65
C GLY A 622 3.42 -27.81 -1.34
N LYS A 623 4.13 -27.62 -0.23
CA LYS A 623 3.58 -27.81 1.13
C LYS A 623 2.39 -26.89 1.47
N SER A 624 2.28 -25.77 0.80
CA SER A 624 1.20 -24.78 1.03
C SER A 624 -0.05 -25.05 0.17
N GLY A 625 -0.06 -26.08 -0.69
CA GLY A 625 -1.21 -26.46 -1.50
C GLY A 625 -1.71 -25.37 -2.46
N ASN A 626 -0.79 -24.57 -3.00
CA ASN A 626 -1.12 -23.47 -3.90
C ASN A 626 -1.42 -23.93 -5.33
N VAL A 627 -1.99 -23.03 -6.14
CA VAL A 627 -2.08 -23.18 -7.60
C VAL A 627 -0.68 -23.13 -8.21
N PRO A 628 -0.41 -23.80 -9.37
CA PRO A 628 0.91 -23.76 -9.99
C PRO A 628 1.24 -22.41 -10.61
N ALA A 629 2.54 -22.24 -10.83
CA ALA A 629 3.03 -21.12 -11.61
C ALA A 629 2.54 -21.22 -13.07
N GLY A 630 2.09 -20.12 -13.64
CA GLY A 630 1.50 -20.04 -14.96
C GLY A 630 -0.04 -20.14 -14.97
N THR A 631 -0.69 -20.41 -13.84
CA THR A 631 -2.16 -20.41 -13.75
C THR A 631 -2.73 -19.05 -14.14
N THR A 632 -3.53 -19.03 -15.20
CA THR A 632 -4.18 -17.83 -15.72
C THR A 632 -5.70 -17.97 -15.65
N VAL A 633 -6.39 -16.87 -15.31
CA VAL A 633 -7.85 -16.78 -15.31
C VAL A 633 -8.25 -15.53 -16.06
N ASP A 634 -8.97 -15.67 -17.15
CA ASP A 634 -9.44 -14.59 -18.01
C ASP A 634 -10.96 -14.64 -18.27
N SER A 635 -11.67 -15.42 -17.47
CA SER A 635 -13.13 -15.61 -17.56
C SER A 635 -13.77 -15.59 -16.19
N THR A 636 -15.09 -15.57 -16.13
CA THR A 636 -15.96 -15.73 -14.94
C THR A 636 -15.80 -14.63 -13.90
N ILE A 637 -14.58 -14.33 -13.42
CA ILE A 637 -14.29 -13.33 -12.39
C ILE A 637 -13.61 -12.07 -12.95
N THR A 638 -13.34 -12.02 -14.25
CA THR A 638 -12.77 -10.89 -14.97
C THR A 638 -13.84 -9.91 -15.40
N HIS A 639 -13.43 -8.72 -15.86
CA HIS A 639 -14.35 -7.66 -16.28
C HIS A 639 -15.27 -8.14 -17.42
N PRO A 640 -16.54 -7.71 -17.50
CA PRO A 640 -17.49 -8.18 -18.51
C PRO A 640 -17.03 -7.93 -19.96
N SER A 641 -16.45 -6.78 -20.26
CA SER A 641 -16.11 -6.33 -21.60
C SER A 641 -14.65 -5.94 -21.80
N GLU A 642 -13.98 -5.39 -20.79
CA GLU A 642 -12.59 -4.91 -20.89
C GLU A 642 -11.60 -6.08 -20.91
N PHE A 643 -10.42 -5.84 -21.45
CA PHE A 643 -9.39 -6.86 -21.55
C PHE A 643 -8.57 -6.92 -20.25
N ASP A 644 -8.87 -7.88 -19.39
CA ASP A 644 -8.16 -8.15 -18.14
C ASP A 644 -8.00 -9.65 -17.89
N PHE A 645 -7.00 -10.01 -17.09
CA PHE A 645 -6.75 -11.39 -16.67
C PHE A 645 -5.98 -11.45 -15.35
N TYR A 646 -6.13 -12.55 -14.62
CA TYR A 646 -5.34 -12.88 -13.44
C TYR A 646 -4.27 -13.89 -13.82
N LEU A 647 -3.03 -13.68 -13.38
CA LEU A 647 -1.93 -14.59 -13.60
C LEU A 647 -1.19 -14.87 -12.28
N CYS A 648 -1.14 -16.12 -11.88
CA CYS A 648 -0.29 -16.61 -10.80
C CYS A 648 1.04 -17.12 -11.38
N SER A 649 1.97 -16.21 -11.66
CA SER A 649 3.23 -16.51 -12.36
C SER A 649 4.27 -17.24 -11.50
N HIS A 650 4.13 -17.24 -10.17
CA HIS A 650 5.14 -17.73 -9.24
C HIS A 650 4.68 -18.92 -8.42
N ALA A 651 5.61 -19.83 -8.08
CA ALA A 651 5.36 -20.88 -7.11
C ALA A 651 5.34 -20.34 -5.68
N GLY A 652 4.28 -20.59 -4.93
CA GLY A 652 4.16 -20.16 -3.54
C GLY A 652 5.08 -20.96 -2.62
N ILE A 653 5.92 -20.28 -1.84
CA ILE A 653 6.83 -20.90 -0.87
C ILE A 653 6.14 -21.06 0.49
N GLN A 654 5.43 -20.04 0.92
CA GLN A 654 4.74 -19.98 2.21
C GLN A 654 3.43 -19.23 2.07
N GLY A 655 2.38 -19.75 2.72
CA GLY A 655 1.06 -19.14 2.67
C GLY A 655 0.35 -19.32 1.32
N THR A 656 -0.73 -18.60 1.12
CA THR A 656 -1.54 -18.62 -0.11
C THR A 656 -0.93 -17.72 -1.18
N SER A 657 -0.69 -18.24 -2.39
CA SER A 657 -0.22 -17.46 -3.53
C SER A 657 -1.22 -16.37 -3.89
N ARG A 658 -0.68 -15.21 -4.25
CA ARG A 658 -1.47 -14.05 -4.69
C ARG A 658 -1.25 -13.85 -6.17
N PRO A 659 -2.24 -14.12 -7.04
CA PRO A 659 -2.13 -13.82 -8.45
C PRO A 659 -1.96 -12.32 -8.65
N SER A 660 -1.39 -11.91 -9.77
CA SER A 660 -1.42 -10.50 -10.20
C SER A 660 -2.57 -10.30 -11.17
N HIS A 661 -3.25 -9.17 -11.09
CA HIS A 661 -4.30 -8.77 -12.00
C HIS A 661 -3.71 -7.81 -13.02
N TYR A 662 -3.89 -8.10 -14.30
CA TYR A 662 -3.43 -7.31 -15.42
C TYR A 662 -4.64 -6.72 -16.13
N HIS A 663 -4.62 -5.42 -16.36
CA HIS A 663 -5.66 -4.70 -17.04
C HIS A 663 -5.07 -3.97 -18.23
N VAL A 664 -5.51 -4.30 -19.44
CA VAL A 664 -5.05 -3.69 -20.70
C VAL A 664 -5.88 -2.46 -20.94
N LEU A 665 -5.26 -1.28 -20.89
CA LEU A 665 -5.95 -0.01 -21.07
C LEU A 665 -5.79 0.56 -22.47
N TRP A 666 -4.75 0.14 -23.20
CA TRP A 666 -4.52 0.52 -24.59
C TRP A 666 -3.75 -0.57 -25.31
N ASP A 667 -4.08 -0.86 -26.57
CA ASP A 667 -3.40 -1.88 -27.36
C ASP A 667 -3.41 -1.59 -28.86
N ASP A 668 -2.36 -0.89 -29.36
CA ASP A 668 -2.14 -0.69 -30.80
C ASP A 668 -1.54 -1.95 -31.48
N ASN A 669 -0.96 -2.85 -30.70
CA ASN A 669 -0.28 -4.03 -31.21
C ASN A 669 -1.22 -5.21 -31.49
N CYS A 670 -2.51 -5.08 -31.13
CA CYS A 670 -3.57 -6.06 -31.38
C CYS A 670 -3.25 -7.45 -30.85
N PHE A 671 -2.80 -7.55 -29.62
CA PHE A 671 -2.49 -8.83 -28.98
C PHE A 671 -3.72 -9.73 -28.85
N SER A 672 -3.56 -11.02 -29.19
CA SER A 672 -4.48 -12.03 -28.70
C SER A 672 -4.33 -12.26 -27.19
N ALA A 673 -5.34 -12.85 -26.56
CA ALA A 673 -5.28 -13.19 -25.14
C ALA A 673 -4.09 -14.12 -24.83
N ASP A 674 -3.91 -15.17 -25.63
CA ASP A 674 -2.82 -16.13 -25.46
C ASP A 674 -1.43 -15.48 -25.59
N GLU A 675 -1.22 -14.65 -26.60
CA GLU A 675 0.07 -13.98 -26.82
C GLU A 675 0.45 -13.06 -25.66
N LEU A 676 -0.49 -12.23 -25.18
CA LEU A 676 -0.21 -11.29 -24.11
C LEU A 676 -0.05 -11.98 -22.75
N GLN A 677 -0.85 -13.00 -22.46
CA GLN A 677 -0.74 -13.82 -21.24
C GLN A 677 0.59 -14.59 -21.22
N LEU A 678 0.97 -15.22 -22.35
CA LEU A 678 2.24 -15.93 -22.47
C LEU A 678 3.43 -14.97 -22.36
N LEU A 679 3.42 -13.82 -23.04
CA LEU A 679 4.45 -12.79 -22.94
C LEU A 679 4.62 -12.31 -21.49
N THR A 680 3.53 -12.00 -20.84
CA THR A 680 3.52 -11.52 -19.44
C THR A 680 4.09 -12.59 -18.50
N TYR A 681 3.74 -13.86 -18.70
CA TYR A 681 4.27 -14.98 -17.92
C TYR A 681 5.78 -15.16 -18.18
N GLN A 682 6.23 -15.13 -19.42
CA GLN A 682 7.64 -15.27 -19.77
C GLN A 682 8.50 -14.15 -19.17
N LEU A 683 8.02 -12.89 -19.16
CA LEU A 683 8.72 -11.77 -18.51
C LEU A 683 8.83 -11.92 -17.00
N CYS A 684 8.02 -12.76 -16.35
CA CYS A 684 8.21 -13.11 -14.96
C CYS A 684 9.39 -14.06 -14.71
N HIS A 685 9.94 -14.69 -15.75
CA HIS A 685 11.10 -15.59 -15.67
C HIS A 685 12.42 -14.87 -15.98
N THR A 686 12.40 -13.66 -16.54
CA THR A 686 13.61 -12.90 -16.89
C THR A 686 14.17 -12.08 -15.73
N TYR A 687 13.62 -12.22 -14.52
CA TYR A 687 14.09 -11.49 -13.34
C TYR A 687 15.45 -11.99 -12.87
N VAL A 688 16.47 -11.11 -12.93
CA VAL A 688 17.88 -11.49 -12.78
C VAL A 688 18.32 -11.86 -11.36
N ARG A 689 17.52 -11.57 -10.31
CA ARG A 689 17.97 -11.72 -8.91
C ARG A 689 17.70 -13.09 -8.28
N CYS A 690 17.01 -13.97 -8.97
CA CYS A 690 16.71 -15.32 -8.47
C CYS A 690 16.41 -16.29 -9.62
N THR A 691 16.49 -17.59 -9.33
CA THR A 691 16.19 -18.71 -10.22
C THR A 691 14.75 -19.18 -10.10
N ARG A 692 13.82 -18.23 -10.02
CA ARG A 692 12.38 -18.51 -9.89
C ARG A 692 11.58 -17.46 -10.65
N SER A 693 10.46 -17.87 -11.21
CA SER A 693 9.47 -16.92 -11.71
C SER A 693 8.99 -16.00 -10.58
N VAL A 694 8.89 -14.72 -10.88
CA VAL A 694 8.43 -13.71 -9.93
C VAL A 694 6.96 -13.38 -10.17
N SER A 695 6.33 -12.75 -9.21
CA SER A 695 4.88 -12.52 -9.19
C SER A 695 4.37 -11.41 -10.11
N ILE A 696 5.28 -10.64 -10.73
CA ILE A 696 4.98 -9.60 -11.72
C ILE A 696 6.10 -9.57 -12.76
N PRO A 697 5.87 -9.07 -13.98
CA PRO A 697 6.89 -8.99 -15.03
C PRO A 697 8.13 -8.20 -14.56
N ALA A 698 9.29 -8.65 -15.02
CA ALA A 698 10.58 -8.07 -14.63
C ALA A 698 10.64 -6.54 -14.76
N PRO A 699 10.19 -5.89 -15.85
CA PRO A 699 10.23 -4.43 -15.96
C PRO A 699 9.42 -3.73 -14.85
N ALA A 700 8.21 -4.19 -14.53
CA ALA A 700 7.41 -3.64 -13.43
C ALA A 700 8.09 -3.85 -12.06
N TYR A 701 8.76 -4.98 -11.88
CA TYR A 701 9.49 -5.27 -10.65
C TYR A 701 10.71 -4.36 -10.49
N TYR A 702 11.47 -4.15 -11.57
CA TYR A 702 12.65 -3.28 -11.57
C TYR A 702 12.29 -1.82 -11.30
N ALA A 703 11.24 -1.28 -11.91
CA ALA A 703 10.77 0.08 -11.64
C ALA A 703 10.51 0.30 -10.15
N ARG A 704 9.88 -0.67 -9.50
CA ARG A 704 9.66 -0.65 -8.06
C ARG A 704 10.97 -0.69 -7.27
N LEU A 705 11.95 -1.51 -7.65
CA LEU A 705 13.26 -1.55 -6.99
C LEU A 705 13.99 -0.22 -7.10
N VAL A 706 13.97 0.39 -8.28
CA VAL A 706 14.57 1.71 -8.55
C VAL A 706 13.94 2.78 -7.67
N ALA A 707 12.61 2.88 -7.64
CA ALA A 707 11.90 3.85 -6.83
C ALA A 707 12.19 3.69 -5.32
N PHE A 708 12.23 2.46 -4.82
CA PHE A 708 12.58 2.18 -3.43
C PHE A 708 14.04 2.50 -3.11
N ARG A 709 14.97 2.20 -4.03
CA ARG A 709 16.39 2.54 -3.85
C ARG A 709 16.60 4.06 -3.78
N ALA A 710 16.00 4.81 -4.70
CA ALA A 710 16.10 6.27 -4.73
C ALA A 710 15.57 6.91 -3.43
N ARG A 711 14.57 6.31 -2.77
CA ARG A 711 14.05 6.80 -1.49
C ARG A 711 15.10 6.82 -0.38
N TYR A 712 16.06 5.89 -0.36
CA TYR A 712 17.11 5.87 0.65
C TYR A 712 18.07 7.06 0.51
N HIS A 713 18.19 7.67 -0.65
CA HIS A 713 19.00 8.87 -0.86
C HIS A 713 18.33 10.15 -0.31
N LEU A 714 17.02 10.08 -0.01
CA LEU A 714 16.22 11.18 0.57
C LEU A 714 16.00 11.04 2.08
N VAL A 715 16.70 10.14 2.76
CA VAL A 715 16.64 10.00 4.23
C VAL A 715 17.41 11.16 4.88
N ASP A 716 16.76 11.83 5.84
CA ASP A 716 17.35 12.95 6.56
C ASP A 716 18.54 12.52 7.40
N LYS A 717 19.67 13.23 7.24
CA LYS A 717 20.83 13.13 8.12
C LYS A 717 20.60 13.83 9.49
N ASP A 718 19.43 14.45 9.68
CA ASP A 718 19.11 15.34 10.81
C ASP A 718 18.75 14.61 12.12
N HIS A 719 19.05 13.32 12.26
CA HIS A 719 18.80 12.59 13.51
C HIS A 719 20.01 12.45 14.45
N ASP A 720 21.19 12.90 14.06
CA ASP A 720 22.41 12.76 14.88
C ASP A 720 22.98 14.09 15.41
N SER A 721 22.39 15.24 15.10
CA SER A 721 22.82 16.54 15.63
C SER A 721 21.74 17.17 16.52
N ALA A 722 21.52 16.60 17.69
CA ALA A 722 20.76 17.22 18.77
C ALA A 722 21.66 18.07 19.68
N GLU A 723 22.39 19.03 19.10
CA GLU A 723 23.00 20.12 19.87
C GLU A 723 22.77 21.47 19.16
N GLY A 724 21.99 22.29 19.85
CA GLY A 724 22.08 23.74 19.87
C GLY A 724 21.96 24.53 18.56
N SER A 725 20.75 24.99 18.22
CA SER A 725 20.54 26.44 18.04
C SER A 725 19.04 26.74 17.83
N HIS A 726 18.51 27.58 18.72
CA HIS A 726 17.25 28.29 18.50
C HIS A 726 17.50 29.35 17.40
N VAL A 727 16.95 29.08 16.19
CA VAL A 727 16.67 30.16 15.23
C VAL A 727 15.24 29.95 14.77
N SER A 728 14.45 30.95 15.05
CA SER A 728 13.04 31.12 14.70
C SER A 728 12.78 31.11 13.21
N GLY A 729 11.73 30.40 12.81
CA GLY A 729 10.84 30.79 11.73
C GLY A 729 11.42 30.91 10.34
N GLN A 730 11.45 29.79 9.62
CA GLN A 730 11.07 29.72 8.21
C GLN A 730 10.99 28.23 7.83
N SER A 731 9.86 27.78 7.32
CA SER A 731 9.69 26.46 6.73
C SER A 731 10.50 26.42 5.42
N ASN A 732 11.77 26.07 5.50
CA ASN A 732 12.56 25.77 4.32
C ASN A 732 12.02 24.48 3.70
N GLY A 733 11.09 24.64 2.74
CA GLY A 733 10.82 23.64 1.73
C GLY A 733 12.15 23.33 1.06
N ARG A 734 12.61 22.06 1.14
CA ARG A 734 13.85 21.65 0.47
C ARG A 734 13.75 22.01 -0.99
N ASP A 735 14.80 22.66 -1.52
CA ASP A 735 14.90 23.04 -2.91
C ASP A 735 14.62 21.83 -3.82
N PRO A 736 13.62 21.88 -4.72
CA PRO A 736 13.32 20.79 -5.65
C PRO A 736 14.55 20.36 -6.47
N LEU A 737 15.46 21.27 -6.79
CA LEU A 737 16.69 20.98 -7.51
C LEU A 737 17.67 20.14 -6.65
N ALA A 738 17.75 20.43 -5.36
CA ALA A 738 18.59 19.65 -4.44
C ALA A 738 18.04 18.22 -4.27
N LEU A 739 16.73 18.06 -4.21
CA LEU A 739 16.07 16.75 -4.15
C LEU A 739 16.26 15.95 -5.45
N ALA A 740 16.15 16.62 -6.61
CA ALA A 740 16.39 16.00 -7.91
C ALA A 740 17.84 15.51 -8.03
N LYS A 741 18.82 16.32 -7.60
CA LYS A 741 20.24 15.91 -7.55
C LYS A 741 20.48 14.73 -6.61
N ALA A 742 19.81 14.67 -5.45
CA ALA A 742 19.98 13.62 -4.47
C ALA A 742 19.59 12.22 -4.98
N VAL A 743 18.63 12.13 -5.91
CA VAL A 743 18.19 10.86 -6.52
C VAL A 743 18.88 10.57 -7.85
N GLN A 744 19.71 11.48 -8.35
CA GLN A 744 20.42 11.30 -9.62
C GLN A 744 21.40 10.14 -9.54
N VAL A 745 21.34 9.27 -10.52
CA VAL A 745 22.26 8.12 -10.63
C VAL A 745 23.57 8.59 -11.26
N HIS A 746 24.69 8.10 -10.73
CA HIS A 746 26.00 8.43 -11.28
C HIS A 746 26.12 7.99 -12.75
N HIS A 747 26.76 8.79 -13.59
CA HIS A 747 26.82 8.58 -15.04
C HIS A 747 27.40 7.22 -15.44
N ASP A 748 28.39 6.69 -14.71
CA ASP A 748 29.01 5.38 -14.98
C ASP A 748 28.07 4.21 -14.72
N THR A 749 27.09 4.39 -13.84
CA THR A 749 26.18 3.31 -13.42
C THR A 749 24.76 3.45 -13.97
N GLN A 750 24.40 4.61 -14.49
CA GLN A 750 23.03 4.90 -14.94
C GLN A 750 22.53 3.96 -16.06
N HIS A 751 23.44 3.43 -16.88
CA HIS A 751 23.13 2.50 -17.97
C HIS A 751 23.33 1.03 -17.59
N THR A 752 23.55 0.75 -16.32
CA THR A 752 23.69 -0.61 -15.78
C THR A 752 22.48 -0.98 -14.91
N MET A 753 22.35 -2.26 -14.57
CA MET A 753 21.32 -2.72 -13.65
C MET A 753 21.73 -2.49 -12.18
N TYR A 754 22.16 -1.28 -11.82
CA TYR A 754 22.62 -0.91 -10.46
C TYR A 754 21.60 -1.24 -9.36
N PHE A 755 20.33 -1.33 -9.72
CA PHE A 755 19.22 -1.66 -8.84
C PHE A 755 19.02 -3.17 -8.64
N ALA A 756 19.70 -4.03 -9.39
CA ALA A 756 19.59 -5.50 -9.35
C ALA A 756 20.15 -6.12 -8.05
#